data_d056dc5bcaef3a9fa555ab351351b8d8
#
_entry.id   d056dc5bcaef3a9fa555ab351351b8d8
#
_cell.length_a   1.000
_cell.length_b   1.000
_cell.length_c   1.000
_cell.angle_alpha   90.00
_cell.angle_beta   90.00
_cell.angle_gamma   90.00
#
_symmetry.space_group_name_H-M   'P 1'
#
loop_
_entity.id
_entity.type
_entity.pdbx_description
1 polymer ?
#
loop_
_entity_poly.entity_id
_entity_poly.type
_entity_poly.pdbx_seq_one_letter_code
_entity_poly.pdbx_strand_id
1 'polypeptide(L)'
;MINRPSIKTLTRSLRGKTVLERAGLSARAYLTPSKPHTLAIFPDITQAATFTQDFKTLHPDKNIFLLPEMPLTSQNDSLRALLLERGGILTRWAESDGVIAATPGGLMASCLVGSSQLKISKAESFDVDGVRDWLISSGYKPSSLVWMPGQFAQRGYILDVYDPSYAMPIRFEFLDDELERIGGFKPDTQTSTSQLMAMEDITLHGITMAKMKRTADLIPNDAIIILNEPSKTESQAESFLWLWREVFSESSAGYDVQTWENTFMILAAMPIIRLTNDPAKSDAEFMTASLPAFRGNADSILMLCEELNAKGYSVEVFTDNPIFSKLHYTIHGGSLSAGFTDAATKRAFISDRELSGINASTPLTQRRTPNDWNEGGKLSPGQLVVHEDYGTGIFRGIETINDGGIPLDVLAIEFADNQRLLIPVMQSVKLTGLNEHESESAQLDSLKGKAWKKNLAKTQERAQKEAQALMEIFAKRELERRQPYAENDTAYDDFVRAFPFNETADQLKAEREIMSDLSSNFPMDRLLVGDVGFGKTEVALRAAFRVVMAGFQVCVLVPTTILAQQHYAAFQSRLSGFPIKVGLLSRFVTPKQATQTLQQTSNGTIDILIGTHKLLQKGVNFRSLGLLIVDEEHRFGVMHKESLKITYGKADVLSLSATPIPRTLEMALRGLRSISVLSTPPEDRLPITTYTGQFAPGTIRRAITYELNRGGQVYFLSGKIARIPEYMKMLEAFFPDAVIKSAHGQMGEKQLEATMLEFYGGKIDILVATTIIESGLDVGRANTIIIDNAEELGLAQMYQLRGRVGRRGEKAFAYFFYPEKSTLNQDTIDRLDAISGMTELGSGYEIARRDLDIRGGGEAGGTLQHGNTRNSSYNIFYMMLEKELDRLRGKDETPKPEIISDRGGEFIPAHYIPQDDVRLTLYRRIINAVGLDELDALEREMSDRFGKIPGEVKYLVALSAVRNFGGRYGIHEAEIRKGLVRVKYSGNDIPQRVKTYIKSLGRNVKYVIDTVK
;
A
#
# COMPACT_ATOMS: atom_id res chain seq x y z
N MET A 1 -28.93 -21.85 -24.77
CA MET A 1 -28.22 -22.72 -23.82
C MET A 1 -27.15 -23.51 -24.56
N ILE A 2 -25.92 -23.39 -24.16
CA ILE A 2 -24.78 -23.98 -24.87
C ILE A 2 -24.17 -25.03 -23.93
N ASN A 3 -24.27 -26.28 -24.29
CA ASN A 3 -23.53 -27.38 -23.68
C ASN A 3 -22.08 -27.26 -24.06
N ARG A 4 -21.15 -27.55 -23.17
CA ARG A 4 -19.68 -27.41 -23.38
C ARG A 4 -19.22 -28.35 -24.52
N PRO A 5 -19.22 -27.92 -25.78
CA PRO A 5 -18.72 -28.71 -26.87
C PRO A 5 -17.22 -28.58 -26.96
N SER A 6 -16.53 -29.42 -27.73
CA SER A 6 -15.10 -29.27 -27.98
C SER A 6 -14.79 -27.85 -28.47
N ILE A 7 -13.60 -27.34 -28.15
CA ILE A 7 -13.13 -25.96 -28.48
C ILE A 7 -13.43 -25.60 -29.95
N LYS A 8 -13.26 -26.53 -30.90
CA LYS A 8 -13.59 -26.32 -32.31
C LYS A 8 -15.08 -26.10 -32.56
N THR A 9 -15.96 -26.69 -31.79
CA THR A 9 -17.42 -26.53 -31.90
C THR A 9 -17.90 -25.25 -31.29
N LEU A 10 -17.28 -24.78 -30.14
CA LEU A 10 -17.55 -23.50 -29.49
C LEU A 10 -17.21 -22.34 -30.41
N THR A 11 -15.97 -22.31 -30.96
CA THR A 11 -15.54 -21.23 -31.86
C THR A 11 -16.37 -21.16 -33.13
N ARG A 12 -16.80 -22.30 -33.68
CA ARG A 12 -17.62 -22.37 -34.89
C ARG A 12 -19.07 -21.91 -34.68
N SER A 13 -19.66 -22.23 -33.52
CA SER A 13 -21.07 -21.92 -33.19
C SER A 13 -21.24 -20.49 -32.62
N LEU A 14 -20.21 -19.91 -31.99
CA LEU A 14 -20.27 -18.62 -31.30
C LEU A 14 -19.55 -17.47 -32.03
N ARG A 15 -18.92 -17.76 -33.19
CA ARG A 15 -18.24 -16.74 -33.98
C ARG A 15 -19.18 -15.57 -34.32
N GLY A 16 -18.83 -14.37 -33.92
CA GLY A 16 -19.60 -13.15 -34.16
C GLY A 16 -20.82 -12.97 -33.26
N LYS A 17 -21.12 -13.90 -32.34
CA LYS A 17 -22.25 -13.79 -31.41
C LYS A 17 -21.80 -13.15 -30.08
N THR A 18 -22.75 -12.45 -29.46
CA THR A 18 -22.61 -11.98 -28.08
C THR A 18 -23.22 -12.99 -27.13
N VAL A 19 -22.47 -13.44 -26.13
CA VAL A 19 -22.87 -14.50 -25.21
C VAL A 19 -23.04 -13.93 -23.80
N LEU A 20 -24.16 -14.21 -23.18
CA LEU A 20 -24.45 -13.86 -21.81
C LEU A 20 -23.68 -14.79 -20.85
N GLU A 21 -22.93 -14.21 -19.94
CA GLU A 21 -22.26 -14.91 -18.85
C GLU A 21 -22.52 -14.13 -17.55
N ARG A 22 -23.13 -14.79 -16.55
CA ARG A 22 -23.66 -14.17 -15.33
C ARG A 22 -22.84 -14.48 -14.07
N ALA A 23 -21.94 -15.45 -14.12
CA ALA A 23 -21.22 -15.92 -12.94
C ALA A 23 -19.89 -15.21 -12.68
N GLY A 24 -19.48 -14.27 -13.56
CA GLY A 24 -18.31 -13.42 -13.34
C GLY A 24 -16.98 -13.95 -13.85
N LEU A 25 -15.86 -13.36 -13.38
CA LEU A 25 -14.52 -13.60 -13.92
C LEU A 25 -14.03 -15.05 -13.76
N SER A 26 -14.31 -15.71 -12.64
CA SER A 26 -13.92 -17.11 -12.40
C SER A 26 -14.61 -18.06 -13.40
N ALA A 27 -15.90 -17.84 -13.70
CA ALA A 27 -16.60 -18.62 -14.71
C ALA A 27 -16.05 -18.33 -16.11
N ARG A 28 -15.70 -17.08 -16.43
CA ARG A 28 -15.06 -16.73 -17.70
C ARG A 28 -13.69 -17.41 -17.84
N ALA A 29 -12.90 -17.46 -16.76
CA ALA A 29 -11.62 -18.17 -16.72
C ALA A 29 -11.80 -19.67 -16.97
N TYR A 30 -12.80 -20.30 -16.34
CA TYR A 30 -13.14 -21.70 -16.54
C TYR A 30 -13.58 -22.02 -17.98
N LEU A 31 -14.36 -21.13 -18.61
CA LEU A 31 -14.87 -21.28 -19.97
C LEU A 31 -13.84 -20.95 -21.06
N THR A 32 -12.75 -20.26 -20.72
CA THR A 32 -11.75 -19.82 -21.68
C THR A 32 -10.89 -20.97 -22.18
N PRO A 33 -10.80 -21.19 -23.52
CA PRO A 33 -9.91 -22.20 -24.09
C PRO A 33 -8.44 -21.78 -23.97
N SER A 34 -7.56 -22.75 -23.71
CA SER A 34 -6.11 -22.51 -23.66
C SER A 34 -5.36 -22.85 -24.94
N LYS A 35 -6.05 -23.51 -25.90
CA LYS A 35 -5.50 -23.91 -27.22
C LYS A 35 -6.52 -23.63 -28.32
N PRO A 36 -6.11 -23.14 -29.47
CA PRO A 36 -4.81 -22.51 -29.77
C PRO A 36 -4.61 -21.24 -28.94
N HIS A 37 -3.77 -20.32 -29.35
CA HIS A 37 -3.56 -19.03 -28.68
C HIS A 37 -4.89 -18.32 -28.41
N THR A 38 -5.08 -17.80 -27.19
CA THR A 38 -6.29 -17.06 -26.82
C THR A 38 -5.93 -15.70 -26.27
N LEU A 39 -6.53 -14.64 -26.84
CA LEU A 39 -6.44 -13.27 -26.31
C LEU A 39 -7.76 -12.88 -25.63
N ALA A 40 -7.71 -12.69 -24.32
CA ALA A 40 -8.83 -12.21 -23.51
C ALA A 40 -8.71 -10.71 -23.26
N ILE A 41 -9.64 -9.90 -23.76
CA ILE A 41 -9.61 -8.44 -23.67
C ILE A 41 -10.62 -8.00 -22.60
N PHE A 42 -10.17 -7.20 -21.64
CA PHE A 42 -10.94 -6.67 -20.52
C PHE A 42 -11.00 -5.15 -20.54
N PRO A 43 -12.05 -4.53 -20.00
CA PRO A 43 -12.15 -3.07 -19.93
C PRO A 43 -11.01 -2.41 -19.15
N ASP A 44 -10.55 -3.07 -18.08
CA ASP A 44 -9.51 -2.55 -17.18
C ASP A 44 -8.51 -3.62 -16.71
N ILE A 45 -7.38 -3.15 -16.22
CA ILE A 45 -6.26 -4.02 -15.81
C ILE A 45 -6.59 -4.85 -14.57
N THR A 46 -7.46 -4.39 -13.69
CA THR A 46 -7.85 -5.11 -12.48
C THR A 46 -8.63 -6.37 -12.84
N GLN A 47 -9.59 -6.26 -13.76
CA GLN A 47 -10.33 -7.43 -14.27
C GLN A 47 -9.41 -8.39 -15.02
N ALA A 48 -8.48 -7.88 -15.84
CA ALA A 48 -7.51 -8.72 -16.55
C ALA A 48 -6.60 -9.49 -15.57
N ALA A 49 -6.12 -8.85 -14.52
CA ALA A 49 -5.29 -9.46 -13.49
C ALA A 49 -6.06 -10.51 -12.65
N THR A 50 -7.28 -10.19 -12.23
CA THR A 50 -8.15 -11.14 -11.50
C THR A 50 -8.45 -12.36 -12.34
N PHE A 51 -8.79 -12.17 -13.61
CA PHE A 51 -8.99 -13.27 -14.55
C PHE A 51 -7.71 -14.13 -14.71
N THR A 52 -6.55 -13.50 -14.78
CA THR A 52 -5.26 -14.20 -14.89
C THR A 52 -5.03 -15.10 -13.68
N GLN A 53 -5.32 -14.61 -12.48
CA GLN A 53 -5.21 -15.37 -11.24
C GLN A 53 -6.20 -16.56 -11.23
N ASP A 54 -7.47 -16.30 -11.52
CA ASP A 54 -8.51 -17.35 -11.57
C ASP A 54 -8.18 -18.42 -12.60
N PHE A 55 -7.71 -18.01 -13.79
CA PHE A 55 -7.29 -18.94 -14.82
C PHE A 55 -6.11 -19.81 -14.35
N LYS A 56 -5.11 -19.23 -13.70
CA LYS A 56 -3.94 -19.97 -13.18
C LYS A 56 -4.35 -20.96 -12.10
N THR A 57 -5.29 -20.56 -11.23
CA THR A 57 -5.84 -21.43 -10.18
C THR A 57 -6.64 -22.61 -10.77
N LEU A 58 -7.46 -22.37 -11.78
CA LEU A 58 -8.28 -23.39 -12.43
C LEU A 58 -7.50 -24.30 -13.39
N HIS A 59 -6.39 -23.78 -13.94
CA HIS A 59 -5.56 -24.44 -14.95
C HIS A 59 -4.05 -24.31 -14.64
N PRO A 60 -3.56 -24.90 -13.54
CA PRO A 60 -2.17 -24.71 -13.07
C PRO A 60 -1.11 -25.12 -14.11
N ASP A 61 -1.45 -26.08 -14.98
CA ASP A 61 -0.54 -26.61 -16.04
C ASP A 61 -0.57 -25.79 -17.34
N LYS A 62 -1.36 -24.69 -17.39
CA LYS A 62 -1.50 -23.89 -18.60
C LYS A 62 -0.76 -22.55 -18.48
N ASN A 63 -0.22 -22.11 -19.63
CA ASN A 63 0.38 -20.79 -19.70
C ASN A 63 -0.68 -19.70 -19.73
N ILE A 64 -0.48 -18.70 -18.88
CA ILE A 64 -1.26 -17.46 -18.91
C ILE A 64 -0.33 -16.27 -18.71
N PHE A 65 -0.58 -15.23 -19.48
CA PHE A 65 0.18 -13.98 -19.46
C PHE A 65 -0.75 -12.81 -19.24
N LEU A 66 -0.26 -11.80 -18.51
CA LEU A 66 -0.92 -10.50 -18.39
C LEU A 66 -0.09 -9.47 -19.17
N LEU A 67 -0.70 -8.82 -20.16
CA LEU A 67 -0.05 -7.75 -20.91
C LEU A 67 -0.12 -6.44 -20.11
N PRO A 68 1.01 -5.87 -19.68
CA PRO A 68 1.02 -4.62 -18.93
C PRO A 68 0.40 -3.47 -19.72
N GLU A 69 -0.37 -2.62 -19.03
CA GLU A 69 -0.91 -1.39 -19.59
C GLU A 69 0.18 -0.31 -19.70
N MET A 70 0.02 0.61 -20.63
CA MET A 70 0.97 1.72 -20.80
C MET A 70 0.74 2.78 -19.74
N PRO A 71 1.75 3.18 -18.94
CA PRO A 71 1.62 4.27 -18.00
C PRO A 71 1.57 5.61 -18.73
N LEU A 72 0.81 6.54 -18.18
CA LEU A 72 0.72 7.91 -18.65
C LEU A 72 1.84 8.78 -18.00
N THR A 73 3.09 8.36 -18.13
CA THR A 73 4.26 9.05 -17.55
C THR A 73 5.30 9.34 -18.63
N SER A 74 5.99 10.48 -18.51
CA SER A 74 7.01 10.94 -19.44
C SER A 74 8.44 10.44 -19.12
N GLN A 75 8.62 9.56 -18.13
CA GLN A 75 9.96 9.04 -17.78
C GLN A 75 10.48 8.03 -18.83
N ASN A 76 11.47 8.42 -19.60
CA ASN A 76 11.98 7.66 -20.75
C ASN A 76 12.52 6.26 -20.39
N ASP A 77 13.23 6.09 -19.28
CA ASP A 77 13.85 4.79 -18.94
C ASP A 77 12.82 3.76 -18.47
N SER A 78 11.88 4.14 -17.63
CA SER A 78 10.78 3.26 -17.17
C SER A 78 9.84 2.87 -18.31
N LEU A 79 9.58 3.80 -19.21
CA LEU A 79 8.75 3.55 -20.38
C LEU A 79 9.41 2.57 -21.35
N ARG A 80 10.72 2.73 -21.61
CA ARG A 80 11.47 1.80 -22.46
C ARG A 80 11.48 0.38 -21.90
N ALA A 81 11.73 0.22 -20.60
CA ALA A 81 11.70 -1.08 -19.93
C ALA A 81 10.33 -1.77 -20.09
N LEU A 82 9.25 -1.02 -19.92
CA LEU A 82 7.90 -1.55 -20.09
C LEU A 82 7.60 -1.96 -21.53
N LEU A 83 8.03 -1.18 -22.51
CA LEU A 83 7.86 -1.53 -23.95
C LEU A 83 8.59 -2.82 -24.31
N LEU A 84 9.76 -3.07 -23.72
CA LEU A 84 10.52 -4.31 -23.87
C LEU A 84 9.82 -5.50 -23.20
N GLU A 85 9.34 -5.31 -21.96
CA GLU A 85 8.58 -6.32 -21.24
C GLU A 85 7.34 -6.78 -22.03
N ARG A 86 6.59 -5.82 -22.59
CA ARG A 86 5.42 -6.10 -23.43
C ARG A 86 5.79 -6.91 -24.67
N GLY A 87 6.84 -6.52 -25.38
CA GLY A 87 7.34 -7.24 -26.56
C GLY A 87 7.81 -8.66 -26.22
N GLY A 88 8.51 -8.83 -25.10
CA GLY A 88 8.96 -10.13 -24.61
C GLY A 88 7.79 -11.05 -24.25
N ILE A 89 6.78 -10.55 -23.53
CA ILE A 89 5.56 -11.31 -23.19
C ILE A 89 4.85 -11.79 -24.45
N LEU A 90 4.65 -10.93 -25.43
CA LEU A 90 4.00 -11.28 -26.70
C LEU A 90 4.79 -12.32 -27.49
N THR A 91 6.12 -12.20 -27.53
CA THR A 91 7.00 -13.17 -28.21
C THR A 91 6.88 -14.55 -27.56
N ARG A 92 6.99 -14.63 -26.24
CA ARG A 92 6.83 -15.90 -25.50
C ARG A 92 5.45 -16.51 -25.69
N TRP A 93 4.40 -15.70 -25.65
CA TRP A 93 3.05 -16.18 -25.89
C TRP A 93 2.89 -16.72 -27.30
N ALA A 94 3.47 -16.07 -28.32
CA ALA A 94 3.45 -16.55 -29.71
C ALA A 94 4.23 -17.86 -29.91
N GLU A 95 5.24 -18.12 -29.07
CA GLU A 95 6.05 -19.36 -29.11
C GLU A 95 5.42 -20.50 -28.29
N SER A 96 4.46 -20.20 -27.41
CA SER A 96 3.82 -21.17 -26.51
C SER A 96 2.30 -21.11 -26.61
N ASP A 97 1.67 -22.28 -26.62
CA ASP A 97 0.21 -22.32 -26.45
C ASP A 97 -0.21 -21.71 -25.09
N GLY A 98 -1.29 -20.91 -25.07
CA GLY A 98 -1.79 -20.36 -23.83
C GLY A 98 -2.72 -19.16 -24.00
N VAL A 99 -3.01 -18.49 -22.89
CA VAL A 99 -3.89 -17.35 -22.81
C VAL A 99 -3.09 -16.09 -22.51
N ILE A 100 -3.44 -14.98 -23.14
CA ILE A 100 -2.97 -13.64 -22.74
C ILE A 100 -4.18 -12.76 -22.39
N ALA A 101 -4.15 -12.15 -21.21
CA ALA A 101 -5.13 -11.16 -20.80
C ALA A 101 -4.59 -9.75 -21.09
N ALA A 102 -5.40 -8.88 -21.65
CA ALA A 102 -4.99 -7.54 -22.06
C ALA A 102 -6.11 -6.52 -21.88
N THR A 103 -5.74 -5.23 -21.84
CA THR A 103 -6.67 -4.10 -21.92
C THR A 103 -6.58 -3.42 -23.30
N PRO A 104 -7.56 -2.58 -23.70
CA PRO A 104 -7.46 -1.79 -24.93
C PRO A 104 -6.17 -0.95 -24.97
N GLY A 105 -5.84 -0.24 -23.89
CA GLY A 105 -4.62 0.55 -23.80
C GLY A 105 -3.35 -0.29 -23.98
N GLY A 106 -3.38 -1.54 -23.49
CA GLY A 106 -2.34 -2.50 -23.74
C GLY A 106 -2.20 -2.92 -25.21
N LEU A 107 -3.27 -3.04 -25.96
CA LEU A 107 -3.27 -3.50 -27.35
C LEU A 107 -3.01 -2.38 -28.35
N MET A 108 -3.49 -1.17 -28.07
CA MET A 108 -3.33 0.01 -28.93
C MET A 108 -1.90 0.56 -28.96
N ALA A 109 -1.15 0.36 -27.88
CA ALA A 109 0.23 0.83 -27.75
C ALA A 109 1.22 -0.12 -28.47
N SER A 110 2.28 0.46 -29.01
CA SER A 110 3.40 -0.29 -29.57
C SER A 110 4.22 -0.99 -28.49
N CYS A 111 5.13 -1.89 -28.88
CA CYS A 111 6.08 -2.57 -28.02
C CYS A 111 7.45 -2.67 -28.69
N LEU A 112 8.50 -2.96 -27.92
CA LEU A 112 9.86 -3.20 -28.41
C LEU A 112 10.14 -4.70 -28.42
N VAL A 113 10.58 -5.22 -29.57
CA VAL A 113 10.92 -6.64 -29.72
C VAL A 113 12.42 -6.77 -29.96
N GLY A 114 13.11 -7.50 -29.12
CA GLY A 114 14.54 -7.80 -29.22
C GLY A 114 14.86 -8.68 -30.43
N SER A 115 16.09 -8.54 -30.95
CA SER A 115 16.52 -9.26 -32.16
C SER A 115 17.64 -10.27 -31.92
N SER A 116 18.33 -10.23 -30.76
CA SER A 116 19.41 -11.19 -30.40
C SER A 116 18.95 -12.09 -29.26
N GLN A 117 19.40 -13.33 -29.26
CA GLN A 117 19.09 -14.33 -28.24
C GLN A 117 20.35 -15.03 -27.78
N LEU A 118 20.42 -15.33 -26.47
CA LEU A 118 21.45 -16.18 -25.87
C LEU A 118 20.78 -17.34 -25.15
N LYS A 119 21.04 -18.56 -25.61
CA LYS A 119 20.53 -19.76 -24.92
C LYS A 119 21.57 -20.19 -23.88
N ILE A 120 21.13 -20.43 -22.66
CA ILE A 120 21.92 -20.93 -21.54
C ILE A 120 21.32 -22.27 -21.12
N SER A 121 22.15 -23.29 -21.05
CA SER A 121 21.75 -24.65 -20.65
C SER A 121 22.56 -25.10 -19.44
N LYS A 122 21.89 -25.75 -18.47
CA LYS A 122 22.55 -26.32 -17.31
C LYS A 122 23.53 -27.46 -17.68
N ALA A 123 23.34 -28.07 -18.84
CA ALA A 123 24.19 -29.15 -19.33
C ALA A 123 25.52 -28.68 -19.96
N GLU A 124 25.70 -27.39 -20.16
CA GLU A 124 26.87 -26.78 -20.77
C GLU A 124 27.73 -26.03 -19.75
N SER A 125 29.05 -25.85 -20.01
CA SER A 125 29.89 -25.04 -19.15
C SER A 125 29.41 -23.59 -19.12
N PHE A 126 29.37 -22.98 -17.94
CA PHE A 126 28.84 -21.65 -17.73
C PHE A 126 29.94 -20.58 -17.71
N ASP A 127 30.16 -19.96 -18.85
CA ASP A 127 31.07 -18.81 -18.97
C ASP A 127 30.38 -17.53 -18.47
N VAL A 128 30.53 -17.22 -17.18
CA VAL A 128 29.93 -16.05 -16.58
C VAL A 128 30.42 -14.72 -17.15
N ASP A 129 31.69 -14.64 -17.55
CA ASP A 129 32.26 -13.42 -18.13
C ASP A 129 31.75 -13.23 -19.55
N GLY A 130 31.67 -14.29 -20.36
CA GLY A 130 31.04 -14.23 -21.68
C GLY A 130 29.55 -13.86 -21.63
N VAL A 131 28.81 -14.40 -20.68
CA VAL A 131 27.39 -14.00 -20.45
C VAL A 131 27.27 -12.52 -20.04
N ARG A 132 28.14 -12.04 -19.16
CA ARG A 132 28.17 -10.63 -18.75
C ARG A 132 28.48 -9.70 -19.92
N ASP A 133 29.49 -10.04 -20.73
CA ASP A 133 29.88 -9.23 -21.89
C ASP A 133 28.77 -9.22 -22.95
N TRP A 134 28.09 -10.35 -23.14
CA TRP A 134 26.88 -10.41 -23.98
C TRP A 134 25.78 -9.54 -23.45
N LEU A 135 25.50 -9.56 -22.12
CA LEU A 135 24.50 -8.72 -21.51
C LEU A 135 24.79 -7.22 -21.74
N ILE A 136 26.04 -6.79 -21.52
CA ILE A 136 26.44 -5.39 -21.73
C ILE A 136 26.27 -5.00 -23.19
N SER A 137 26.76 -5.82 -24.12
CA SER A 137 26.67 -5.57 -25.57
C SER A 137 25.21 -5.61 -26.06
N SER A 138 24.39 -6.43 -25.45
CA SER A 138 22.96 -6.55 -25.72
C SER A 138 22.10 -5.46 -25.04
N GLY A 139 22.71 -4.51 -24.31
CA GLY A 139 22.06 -3.30 -23.78
C GLY A 139 21.52 -3.42 -22.38
N TYR A 140 21.83 -4.49 -21.64
CA TYR A 140 21.51 -4.58 -20.22
C TYR A 140 22.38 -3.62 -19.41
N LYS A 141 21.78 -2.99 -18.41
CA LYS A 141 22.49 -2.07 -17.51
C LYS A 141 22.95 -2.81 -16.24
N PRO A 142 24.25 -2.73 -15.87
CA PRO A 142 24.69 -3.26 -14.59
C PRO A 142 24.07 -2.49 -13.44
N SER A 143 23.65 -3.19 -12.40
CA SER A 143 23.03 -2.62 -11.20
C SER A 143 23.57 -3.34 -9.96
N SER A 144 23.49 -2.70 -8.80
CA SER A 144 23.79 -3.35 -7.51
C SER A 144 22.71 -4.37 -7.12
N LEU A 145 21.46 -4.10 -7.52
CA LEU A 145 20.30 -4.96 -7.34
C LEU A 145 19.46 -4.93 -8.60
N VAL A 146 18.77 -6.02 -8.91
CA VAL A 146 17.99 -6.17 -10.14
C VAL A 146 16.50 -5.96 -9.83
N TRP A 147 15.95 -4.83 -10.29
CA TRP A 147 14.58 -4.40 -10.00
C TRP A 147 13.68 -4.32 -11.23
N MET A 148 14.28 -3.91 -12.35
CA MET A 148 13.54 -3.59 -13.57
C MET A 148 14.07 -4.44 -14.73
N PRO A 149 13.19 -4.76 -15.69
CA PRO A 149 13.61 -5.39 -16.94
C PRO A 149 14.78 -4.63 -17.60
N GLY A 150 15.76 -5.40 -18.08
CA GLY A 150 16.97 -4.86 -18.70
C GLY A 150 18.11 -4.56 -17.73
N GLN A 151 18.01 -4.96 -16.48
CA GLN A 151 19.09 -4.89 -15.49
C GLN A 151 19.73 -6.27 -15.26
N PHE A 152 21.01 -6.26 -14.86
CA PHE A 152 21.70 -7.43 -14.35
C PHE A 152 22.64 -7.07 -13.19
N ALA A 153 22.93 -8.04 -12.32
CA ALA A 153 23.86 -7.90 -11.20
C ALA A 153 24.65 -9.19 -11.00
N GLN A 154 25.97 -9.08 -10.91
CA GLN A 154 26.84 -10.20 -10.52
C GLN A 154 27.31 -10.01 -9.08
N ARG A 155 27.16 -11.05 -8.25
CA ARG A 155 27.51 -11.04 -6.83
C ARG A 155 28.09 -12.39 -6.42
N GLY A 156 29.39 -12.46 -6.28
CA GLY A 156 30.08 -13.72 -6.00
C GLY A 156 29.74 -14.79 -7.04
N TYR A 157 29.13 -15.87 -6.63
CA TYR A 157 28.72 -17.02 -7.47
C TYR A 157 27.26 -16.90 -7.96
N ILE A 158 26.70 -15.68 -7.98
CA ILE A 158 25.34 -15.42 -8.43
C ILE A 158 25.34 -14.37 -9.52
N LEU A 159 24.67 -14.67 -10.65
CA LEU A 159 24.33 -13.71 -11.69
C LEU A 159 22.82 -13.59 -11.77
N ASP A 160 22.32 -12.41 -11.42
CA ASP A 160 20.91 -12.05 -11.55
C ASP A 160 20.68 -11.27 -12.83
N VAL A 161 19.66 -11.64 -13.60
CA VAL A 161 19.29 -10.98 -14.86
C VAL A 161 17.79 -10.78 -14.93
N TYR A 162 17.33 -9.57 -15.24
CA TYR A 162 15.92 -9.34 -15.52
C TYR A 162 15.71 -9.18 -17.03
N ASP A 163 15.54 -10.32 -17.69
CA ASP A 163 15.16 -10.32 -19.09
C ASP A 163 13.71 -9.84 -19.22
N PRO A 164 13.43 -8.85 -20.10
CA PRO A 164 12.07 -8.31 -20.30
C PRO A 164 11.02 -9.33 -20.72
N SER A 165 11.41 -10.46 -21.30
CA SER A 165 10.48 -11.50 -21.72
C SER A 165 9.97 -12.36 -20.56
N TYR A 166 10.56 -12.29 -19.37
CA TYR A 166 10.14 -13.07 -18.21
C TYR A 166 9.41 -12.19 -17.20
N ALA A 167 8.36 -12.74 -16.58
CA ALA A 167 7.56 -12.04 -15.55
C ALA A 167 8.36 -11.76 -14.26
N MET A 168 9.42 -12.53 -14.03
CA MET A 168 10.33 -12.39 -12.89
C MET A 168 11.78 -12.44 -13.34
N PRO A 169 12.69 -11.76 -12.63
CA PRO A 169 14.10 -11.87 -12.90
C PRO A 169 14.62 -13.29 -12.62
N ILE A 170 15.69 -13.62 -13.31
CA ILE A 170 16.31 -14.95 -13.31
C ILE A 170 17.59 -14.87 -12.51
N ARG A 171 17.83 -15.86 -11.69
CA ARG A 171 19.04 -16.06 -10.90
C ARG A 171 19.78 -17.28 -11.40
N PHE A 172 21.03 -17.10 -11.78
CA PHE A 172 21.98 -18.15 -12.08
C PHE A 172 22.91 -18.32 -10.89
N GLU A 173 22.90 -19.50 -10.28
CA GLU A 173 23.84 -19.90 -9.22
C GLU A 173 24.88 -20.81 -9.84
N PHE A 174 26.16 -20.45 -9.74
CA PHE A 174 27.27 -21.17 -10.36
C PHE A 174 28.43 -21.35 -9.37
N LEU A 175 29.21 -22.38 -9.58
CA LEU A 175 30.46 -22.63 -8.85
C LEU A 175 31.54 -22.90 -9.89
N ASP A 176 32.53 -22.00 -9.94
CA ASP A 176 33.52 -21.98 -11.01
C ASP A 176 32.81 -21.88 -12.39
N ASP A 177 33.02 -22.85 -13.29
CA ASP A 177 32.41 -22.89 -14.65
C ASP A 177 31.19 -23.83 -14.72
N GLU A 178 30.65 -24.28 -13.56
CA GLU A 178 29.47 -25.14 -13.50
C GLU A 178 28.24 -24.38 -13.03
N LEU A 179 27.16 -24.43 -13.80
CA LEU A 179 25.86 -23.85 -13.45
C LEU A 179 25.09 -24.83 -12.54
N GLU A 180 25.02 -24.51 -11.24
CA GLU A 180 24.36 -25.37 -10.28
C GLU A 180 22.83 -25.23 -10.34
N ARG A 181 22.32 -23.99 -10.53
CA ARG A 181 20.89 -23.72 -10.48
C ARG A 181 20.48 -22.56 -11.37
N ILE A 182 19.34 -22.71 -12.04
CA ILE A 182 18.61 -21.61 -12.70
C ILE A 182 17.27 -21.48 -11.97
N GLY A 183 16.97 -20.27 -11.45
CA GLY A 183 15.74 -20.02 -10.72
C GLY A 183 15.21 -18.61 -10.91
N GLY A 184 13.94 -18.39 -10.61
CA GLY A 184 13.40 -17.04 -10.51
C GLY A 184 13.52 -16.48 -9.09
N PHE A 185 13.52 -15.17 -8.97
CA PHE A 185 13.47 -14.51 -7.67
C PHE A 185 12.50 -13.31 -7.70
N LYS A 186 12.01 -12.93 -6.54
CA LYS A 186 11.13 -11.78 -6.38
C LYS A 186 11.96 -10.50 -6.38
N PRO A 187 11.72 -9.53 -7.28
CA PRO A 187 12.49 -8.29 -7.31
C PRO A 187 12.33 -7.46 -6.03
N ASP A 188 11.18 -7.56 -5.36
CA ASP A 188 10.86 -6.84 -4.12
C ASP A 188 11.62 -7.37 -2.88
N THR A 189 11.79 -8.68 -2.74
CA THR A 189 12.50 -9.29 -1.62
C THR A 189 13.91 -9.76 -1.97
N GLN A 190 14.27 -9.76 -3.25
CA GLN A 190 15.51 -10.33 -3.80
C GLN A 190 15.74 -11.81 -3.40
N THR A 191 14.65 -12.50 -2.96
CA THR A 191 14.70 -13.91 -2.54
C THR A 191 14.22 -14.84 -3.65
N SER A 192 14.87 -16.00 -3.78
CA SER A 192 14.51 -17.02 -4.76
C SER A 192 13.11 -17.58 -4.54
N THR A 193 12.43 -17.92 -5.63
CA THR A 193 11.08 -18.52 -5.59
C THR A 193 11.13 -20.00 -5.98
N SER A 194 10.16 -20.77 -5.46
CA SER A 194 10.00 -22.17 -5.84
C SER A 194 9.45 -22.38 -7.25
N GLN A 195 8.88 -21.35 -7.87
CA GLN A 195 8.16 -21.48 -9.15
C GLN A 195 9.02 -21.70 -10.38
N LEU A 196 10.33 -21.44 -10.31
CA LEU A 196 11.26 -21.64 -11.43
C LEU A 196 12.37 -22.65 -11.08
N MET A 197 12.17 -23.51 -10.10
CA MET A 197 13.21 -24.42 -9.58
C MET A 197 13.69 -25.53 -10.53
N ALA A 198 13.17 -25.64 -11.74
CA ALA A 198 13.49 -26.75 -12.64
C ALA A 198 13.67 -26.36 -14.10
N MET A 199 14.21 -25.18 -14.38
CA MET A 199 14.60 -24.87 -15.77
C MET A 199 15.96 -25.48 -16.05
N GLU A 200 16.01 -26.39 -17.00
CA GLU A 200 17.28 -26.94 -17.54
C GLU A 200 17.90 -26.00 -18.59
N ASP A 201 17.03 -25.27 -19.33
CA ASP A 201 17.40 -24.34 -20.40
C ASP A 201 16.67 -23.01 -20.26
N ILE A 202 17.33 -21.89 -20.57
CA ILE A 202 16.74 -20.57 -20.63
C ILE A 202 17.28 -19.77 -21.82
N THR A 203 16.45 -18.89 -22.37
CA THR A 203 16.85 -18.00 -23.47
C THR A 203 16.75 -16.55 -23.04
N LEU A 204 17.86 -15.83 -23.05
CA LEU A 204 17.92 -14.39 -22.81
C LEU A 204 17.78 -13.62 -24.13
N HIS A 205 17.11 -12.46 -24.07
CA HIS A 205 16.81 -11.64 -25.24
C HIS A 205 17.55 -10.29 -25.17
N GLY A 206 18.24 -9.93 -26.26
CA GLY A 206 18.95 -8.65 -26.31
C GLY A 206 18.03 -7.43 -26.47
N ILE A 207 18.48 -6.32 -25.94
CA ILE A 207 17.70 -5.07 -25.82
C ILE A 207 18.14 -4.01 -26.84
N THR A 208 19.41 -4.01 -27.23
CA THR A 208 20.05 -2.91 -28.01
C THR A 208 19.47 -2.74 -29.39
N MET A 209 19.10 -3.84 -30.05
CA MET A 209 18.57 -3.85 -31.43
C MET A 209 17.05 -4.03 -31.47
N ALA A 210 16.37 -3.72 -30.37
CA ALA A 210 14.92 -3.85 -30.31
C ALA A 210 14.22 -2.89 -31.29
N LYS A 211 13.30 -3.45 -32.08
CA LYS A 211 12.51 -2.71 -33.06
C LYS A 211 11.12 -2.43 -32.51
N MET A 212 10.63 -1.21 -32.76
CA MET A 212 9.25 -0.86 -32.47
C MET A 212 8.31 -1.66 -33.37
N LYS A 213 7.33 -2.34 -32.77
CA LYS A 213 6.26 -3.05 -33.48
C LYS A 213 4.93 -2.70 -32.87
N ARG A 214 3.87 -2.78 -33.68
CA ARG A 214 2.49 -2.67 -33.16
C ARG A 214 2.17 -3.95 -32.39
N THR A 215 1.60 -3.81 -31.21
CA THR A 215 1.20 -4.96 -30.39
C THR A 215 0.26 -5.90 -31.15
N ALA A 216 -0.72 -5.35 -31.88
CA ALA A 216 -1.68 -6.14 -32.63
C ALA A 216 -1.04 -6.98 -33.76
N ASP A 217 0.06 -6.52 -34.35
CA ASP A 217 0.77 -7.26 -35.42
C ASP A 217 1.54 -8.51 -34.91
N LEU A 218 1.72 -8.61 -33.58
CA LEU A 218 2.40 -9.74 -32.93
C LEU A 218 1.45 -10.84 -32.47
N ILE A 219 0.15 -10.64 -32.62
CA ILE A 219 -0.87 -11.62 -32.23
C ILE A 219 -0.87 -12.75 -33.28
N PRO A 220 -0.73 -14.03 -32.85
CA PRO A 220 -0.79 -15.16 -33.78
C PRO A 220 -2.09 -15.21 -34.58
N ASN A 221 -2.00 -15.52 -35.87
CA ASN A 221 -3.15 -15.55 -36.79
C ASN A 221 -4.20 -16.62 -36.44
N ASP A 222 -3.83 -17.63 -35.66
CA ASP A 222 -4.67 -18.69 -35.17
C ASP A 222 -5.33 -18.37 -33.81
N ALA A 223 -5.08 -17.19 -33.27
CA ALA A 223 -5.61 -16.75 -31.97
C ALA A 223 -7.15 -16.65 -31.98
N ILE A 224 -7.74 -16.99 -30.84
CA ILE A 224 -9.15 -16.75 -30.54
C ILE A 224 -9.24 -15.49 -29.70
N ILE A 225 -10.08 -14.53 -30.10
CA ILE A 225 -10.29 -13.30 -29.36
C ILE A 225 -11.53 -13.46 -28.46
N ILE A 226 -11.38 -13.23 -27.16
CA ILE A 226 -12.49 -13.13 -26.21
C ILE A 226 -12.61 -11.68 -25.78
N LEU A 227 -13.64 -10.99 -26.24
CA LEU A 227 -13.91 -9.60 -25.92
C LEU A 227 -14.93 -9.52 -24.79
N ASN A 228 -14.46 -9.12 -23.62
CA ASN A 228 -15.31 -8.94 -22.43
C ASN A 228 -15.93 -7.55 -22.40
N GLU A 229 -17.26 -7.48 -22.12
CA GLU A 229 -18.02 -6.23 -21.99
C GLU A 229 -17.74 -5.25 -23.16
N PRO A 230 -18.11 -5.56 -24.41
CA PRO A 230 -17.67 -4.82 -25.61
C PRO A 230 -17.85 -3.31 -25.51
N SER A 231 -19.02 -2.84 -25.05
CA SER A 231 -19.31 -1.40 -24.95
C SER A 231 -18.42 -0.68 -23.94
N LYS A 232 -18.10 -1.33 -22.79
CA LYS A 232 -17.20 -0.78 -21.78
C LYS A 232 -15.76 -0.77 -22.30
N THR A 233 -15.35 -1.84 -22.96
CA THR A 233 -14.01 -1.97 -23.55
C THR A 233 -13.75 -0.89 -24.60
N GLU A 234 -14.71 -0.62 -25.47
CA GLU A 234 -14.65 0.45 -26.47
C GLU A 234 -14.54 1.85 -25.84
N SER A 235 -15.38 2.15 -24.85
CA SER A 235 -15.31 3.41 -24.10
C SER A 235 -13.97 3.61 -23.40
N GLN A 236 -13.38 2.54 -22.85
CA GLN A 236 -12.04 2.61 -22.24
C GLN A 236 -10.93 2.83 -23.28
N ALA A 237 -11.05 2.24 -24.46
CA ALA A 237 -10.13 2.47 -25.57
C ALA A 237 -10.10 3.94 -26.01
N GLU A 238 -11.27 4.54 -26.17
CA GLU A 238 -11.39 5.97 -26.53
C GLU A 238 -10.78 6.87 -25.45
N SER A 239 -11.09 6.56 -24.19
CA SER A 239 -10.54 7.30 -23.03
C SER A 239 -9.02 7.20 -22.96
N PHE A 240 -8.44 6.00 -23.21
CA PHE A 240 -7.00 5.80 -23.24
C PHE A 240 -6.34 6.60 -24.38
N LEU A 241 -6.89 6.54 -25.60
CA LEU A 241 -6.33 7.26 -26.75
C LEU A 241 -6.35 8.78 -26.52
N TRP A 242 -7.43 9.29 -25.96
CA TRP A 242 -7.54 10.69 -25.63
C TRP A 242 -6.46 11.13 -24.64
N LEU A 243 -6.28 10.38 -23.53
CA LEU A 243 -5.25 10.64 -22.53
C LEU A 243 -3.84 10.53 -23.09
N TRP A 244 -3.58 9.51 -23.91
CA TRP A 244 -2.29 9.33 -24.55
C TRP A 244 -1.90 10.53 -25.41
N ARG A 245 -2.80 10.99 -26.25
CA ARG A 245 -2.59 12.18 -27.09
C ARG A 245 -2.33 13.42 -26.26
N GLU A 246 -2.95 13.52 -25.12
CA GLU A 246 -2.80 14.65 -24.19
C GLU A 246 -1.41 14.67 -23.55
N VAL A 247 -0.96 13.54 -23.03
CA VAL A 247 0.32 13.42 -22.32
C VAL A 247 1.51 13.56 -23.27
N PHE A 248 1.41 13.04 -24.48
CA PHE A 248 2.53 12.94 -25.43
C PHE A 248 2.43 13.86 -26.65
N SER A 249 1.45 14.78 -26.69
CA SER A 249 1.25 15.71 -27.84
C SER A 249 2.45 16.64 -28.11
N GLU A 250 3.29 16.90 -27.11
CA GLU A 250 4.45 17.80 -27.22
C GLU A 250 5.80 17.07 -27.13
N SER A 251 5.82 15.79 -26.81
CA SER A 251 7.06 15.02 -26.72
C SER A 251 7.29 14.20 -27.99
N SER A 252 8.37 14.50 -28.69
CA SER A 252 8.87 13.74 -29.85
C SER A 252 9.37 12.32 -29.51
N ALA A 253 8.79 11.67 -28.51
CA ALA A 253 9.25 10.40 -27.95
C ALA A 253 8.96 9.18 -28.82
N GLY A 254 8.64 9.33 -30.12
CA GLY A 254 8.70 8.25 -31.12
C GLY A 254 7.81 7.02 -30.89
N TYR A 255 6.92 7.03 -29.91
CA TYR A 255 6.05 5.92 -29.58
C TYR A 255 4.68 6.10 -30.21
N ASP A 256 4.28 5.16 -31.06
CA ASP A 256 3.00 5.22 -31.76
C ASP A 256 1.91 4.44 -30.99
N VAL A 257 0.75 5.09 -30.82
CA VAL A 257 -0.47 4.48 -30.31
C VAL A 257 -1.53 4.52 -31.38
N GLN A 258 -2.02 3.35 -31.77
CA GLN A 258 -3.06 3.23 -32.79
C GLN A 258 -4.43 3.58 -32.22
N THR A 259 -5.38 3.93 -33.11
CA THR A 259 -6.79 4.01 -32.73
C THR A 259 -7.34 2.62 -32.41
N TRP A 260 -8.38 2.55 -31.58
CA TRP A 260 -9.06 1.28 -31.32
C TRP A 260 -9.63 0.67 -32.60
N GLU A 261 -10.17 1.48 -33.49
CA GLU A 261 -10.71 1.04 -34.77
C GLU A 261 -9.64 0.32 -35.61
N ASN A 262 -8.43 0.91 -35.74
CA ASN A 262 -7.32 0.30 -36.46
C ASN A 262 -6.84 -0.99 -35.79
N THR A 263 -6.71 -0.99 -34.46
CA THR A 263 -6.35 -2.18 -33.70
C THR A 263 -7.38 -3.28 -33.86
N PHE A 264 -8.66 -2.92 -33.75
CA PHE A 264 -9.77 -3.88 -33.87
C PHE A 264 -9.94 -4.45 -35.28
N MET A 265 -9.63 -3.68 -36.34
CA MET A 265 -9.60 -4.21 -37.72
C MET A 265 -8.62 -5.38 -37.87
N ILE A 266 -7.46 -5.31 -37.24
CA ILE A 266 -6.49 -6.42 -37.24
C ILE A 266 -7.08 -7.62 -36.50
N LEU A 267 -7.63 -7.40 -35.30
CA LEU A 267 -8.25 -8.46 -34.49
C LEU A 267 -9.48 -9.09 -35.16
N ALA A 268 -10.22 -8.33 -35.94
CA ALA A 268 -11.43 -8.80 -36.65
C ALA A 268 -11.14 -9.86 -37.73
N ALA A 269 -9.90 -10.01 -38.15
CA ALA A 269 -9.49 -11.09 -39.03
C ALA A 269 -9.53 -12.49 -38.33
N MET A 270 -9.55 -12.50 -37.00
CA MET A 270 -9.54 -13.70 -36.16
C MET A 270 -10.96 -14.03 -35.64
N PRO A 271 -11.19 -15.25 -35.13
CA PRO A 271 -12.45 -15.58 -34.48
C PRO A 271 -12.67 -14.77 -33.21
N ILE A 272 -13.77 -13.99 -33.12
CA ILE A 272 -14.13 -13.19 -31.96
C ILE A 272 -15.35 -13.76 -31.28
N ILE A 273 -15.25 -13.97 -29.94
CA ILE A 273 -16.36 -14.28 -29.05
C ILE A 273 -16.56 -13.06 -28.14
N ARG A 274 -17.78 -12.53 -28.08
CA ARG A 274 -18.13 -11.40 -27.20
C ARG A 274 -18.82 -11.92 -25.96
N LEU A 275 -18.35 -11.52 -24.77
CA LEU A 275 -18.97 -11.87 -23.49
C LEU A 275 -19.56 -10.59 -22.84
N THR A 276 -20.81 -10.71 -22.35
CA THR A 276 -21.48 -9.62 -21.63
C THR A 276 -22.27 -10.15 -20.45
N ASN A 277 -22.47 -9.31 -19.44
CA ASN A 277 -23.40 -9.56 -18.34
C ASN A 277 -24.79 -8.91 -18.57
N ASP A 278 -24.99 -8.23 -19.70
CA ASP A 278 -26.24 -7.56 -20.06
C ASP A 278 -27.15 -8.50 -20.91
N PRO A 279 -28.27 -8.98 -20.34
CA PRO A 279 -29.18 -9.86 -21.07
C PRO A 279 -29.78 -9.26 -22.34
N ALA A 280 -29.97 -7.92 -22.37
CA ALA A 280 -30.57 -7.23 -23.52
C ALA A 280 -29.65 -7.23 -24.75
N LYS A 281 -28.36 -7.49 -24.58
CA LYS A 281 -27.34 -7.45 -25.63
C LYS A 281 -26.79 -8.82 -26.03
N SER A 282 -27.44 -9.91 -25.58
CA SER A 282 -26.93 -11.27 -25.79
C SER A 282 -27.75 -12.05 -26.84
N ASP A 283 -27.04 -12.84 -27.67
CA ASP A 283 -27.60 -13.75 -28.67
C ASP A 283 -27.67 -15.19 -28.14
N ALA A 284 -26.94 -15.53 -27.11
CA ALA A 284 -26.82 -16.85 -26.50
C ALA A 284 -26.44 -16.71 -25.03
N GLU A 285 -26.58 -17.79 -24.26
CA GLU A 285 -26.28 -17.81 -22.82
C GLU A 285 -25.51 -19.06 -22.42
N PHE A 286 -24.46 -18.86 -21.53
CA PHE A 286 -23.84 -19.96 -20.83
C PHE A 286 -24.69 -20.42 -19.65
N MET A 287 -24.63 -21.73 -19.33
CA MET A 287 -25.36 -22.32 -18.18
C MET A 287 -24.58 -22.15 -16.86
N THR A 288 -23.93 -21.05 -16.68
CA THR A 288 -23.19 -20.70 -15.44
C THR A 288 -24.03 -19.78 -14.56
N ALA A 289 -23.90 -19.94 -13.23
CA ALA A 289 -24.56 -19.07 -12.26
C ALA A 289 -23.63 -18.80 -11.06
N SER A 290 -23.65 -17.57 -10.54
CA SER A 290 -22.92 -17.20 -9.32
C SER A 290 -23.50 -17.86 -8.08
N LEU A 291 -22.67 -18.14 -7.09
CA LEU A 291 -23.06 -18.63 -5.77
C LEU A 291 -23.28 -17.49 -4.77
N PRO A 292 -24.21 -17.66 -3.81
CA PRO A 292 -24.40 -16.69 -2.74
C PRO A 292 -23.22 -16.73 -1.75
N ALA A 293 -22.80 -15.58 -1.21
CA ALA A 293 -21.80 -15.50 -0.16
C ALA A 293 -22.43 -15.65 1.24
N PHE A 294 -21.84 -16.46 2.12
CA PHE A 294 -22.38 -16.80 3.44
C PHE A 294 -21.67 -16.16 4.63
N ARG A 295 -20.74 -15.25 4.39
CA ARG A 295 -20.06 -14.42 5.41
C ARG A 295 -19.51 -15.19 6.63
N GLY A 296 -18.86 -16.32 6.37
CA GLY A 296 -18.22 -17.12 7.41
C GLY A 296 -19.15 -18.08 8.19
N ASN A 297 -20.41 -18.21 7.80
CA ASN A 297 -21.29 -19.22 8.38
C ASN A 297 -21.01 -20.59 7.77
N ALA A 298 -20.19 -21.39 8.44
CA ALA A 298 -19.79 -22.71 7.99
C ALA A 298 -20.97 -23.66 7.76
N ASP A 299 -22.01 -23.59 8.61
CA ASP A 299 -23.18 -24.46 8.50
C ASP A 299 -23.99 -24.15 7.24
N SER A 300 -24.15 -22.88 6.89
CA SER A 300 -24.84 -22.48 5.67
C SER A 300 -24.11 -22.94 4.40
N ILE A 301 -22.79 -22.96 4.44
CA ILE A 301 -21.97 -23.46 3.31
C ILE A 301 -22.11 -24.97 3.18
N LEU A 302 -22.08 -25.71 4.30
CA LEU A 302 -22.31 -27.14 4.29
C LEU A 302 -23.70 -27.49 3.72
N MET A 303 -24.74 -26.75 4.14
CA MET A 303 -26.09 -26.89 3.58
C MET A 303 -26.13 -26.64 2.05
N LEU A 304 -25.41 -25.58 1.59
CA LEU A 304 -25.32 -25.34 0.13
C LEU A 304 -24.60 -26.46 -0.59
N CYS A 305 -23.51 -26.99 -0.04
CA CYS A 305 -22.75 -28.10 -0.62
C CYS A 305 -23.63 -29.34 -0.70
N GLU A 306 -24.40 -29.66 0.35
CA GLU A 306 -25.36 -30.79 0.38
C GLU A 306 -26.49 -30.59 -0.63
N GLU A 307 -27.05 -29.39 -0.74
CA GLU A 307 -28.09 -29.07 -1.72
C GLU A 307 -27.57 -29.22 -3.16
N LEU A 308 -26.36 -28.71 -3.45
CA LEU A 308 -25.74 -28.86 -4.76
C LEU A 308 -25.46 -30.33 -5.09
N ASN A 309 -24.97 -31.10 -4.13
CA ASN A 309 -24.74 -32.54 -4.30
C ASN A 309 -26.05 -33.30 -4.53
N ALA A 310 -27.11 -32.98 -3.80
CA ALA A 310 -28.45 -33.56 -3.99
C ALA A 310 -29.03 -33.24 -5.39
N LYS A 311 -28.67 -32.07 -5.96
CA LYS A 311 -28.99 -31.68 -7.35
C LYS A 311 -28.07 -32.32 -8.40
N GLY A 312 -27.16 -33.20 -7.98
CA GLY A 312 -26.24 -33.94 -8.84
C GLY A 312 -25.03 -33.13 -9.32
N TYR A 313 -24.65 -32.08 -8.60
CA TYR A 313 -23.40 -31.36 -8.88
C TYR A 313 -22.21 -32.02 -8.18
N SER A 314 -21.07 -32.08 -8.88
CA SER A 314 -19.77 -32.34 -8.27
C SER A 314 -19.22 -31.06 -7.66
N VAL A 315 -19.05 -31.02 -6.34
CA VAL A 315 -18.59 -29.84 -5.62
C VAL A 315 -17.06 -29.86 -5.45
N GLU A 316 -16.40 -28.80 -5.86
CA GLU A 316 -14.95 -28.58 -5.74
C GLU A 316 -14.71 -27.28 -4.97
N VAL A 317 -13.79 -27.32 -3.98
CA VAL A 317 -13.52 -26.21 -3.07
C VAL A 317 -12.10 -25.69 -3.33
N PHE A 318 -11.95 -24.40 -3.54
CA PHE A 318 -10.67 -23.70 -3.75
C PHE A 318 -10.35 -22.84 -2.56
N THR A 319 -9.36 -23.26 -1.74
CA THR A 319 -8.98 -22.57 -0.51
C THR A 319 -7.57 -22.95 -0.06
N ASP A 320 -6.85 -22.00 0.47
CA ASP A 320 -5.58 -22.21 1.20
C ASP A 320 -5.79 -22.24 2.73
N ASN A 321 -7.02 -22.07 3.20
CA ASN A 321 -7.33 -22.03 4.62
C ASN A 321 -7.48 -23.45 5.21
N PRO A 322 -6.60 -23.84 6.17
CA PRO A 322 -6.60 -25.20 6.74
C PRO A 322 -7.87 -25.52 7.56
N ILE A 323 -8.68 -24.53 7.93
CA ILE A 323 -9.94 -24.76 8.66
C ILE A 323 -10.91 -25.61 7.84
N PHE A 324 -10.86 -25.51 6.52
CA PHE A 324 -11.76 -26.22 5.61
C PHE A 324 -11.26 -27.60 5.17
N SER A 325 -10.06 -28.04 5.62
CA SER A 325 -9.54 -29.39 5.35
C SER A 325 -10.41 -30.53 5.92
N LYS A 326 -11.35 -30.18 6.80
CA LYS A 326 -12.33 -31.14 7.38
C LYS A 326 -13.57 -31.37 6.52
N LEU A 327 -13.73 -30.64 5.41
CA LEU A 327 -14.82 -30.83 4.46
C LEU A 327 -14.56 -32.11 3.64
N HIS A 328 -15.57 -32.95 3.50
CA HIS A 328 -15.49 -34.20 2.72
C HIS A 328 -15.62 -34.00 1.19
N TYR A 329 -15.13 -32.83 0.70
CA TYR A 329 -15.18 -32.45 -0.72
C TYR A 329 -13.77 -32.40 -1.32
N THR A 330 -13.68 -32.38 -2.65
CA THR A 330 -12.38 -32.21 -3.32
C THR A 330 -11.87 -30.80 -3.06
N ILE A 331 -10.72 -30.68 -2.37
CA ILE A 331 -10.10 -29.40 -2.03
C ILE A 331 -8.90 -29.18 -2.95
N HIS A 332 -8.85 -28.01 -3.56
CA HIS A 332 -7.74 -27.51 -4.36
C HIS A 332 -7.08 -26.35 -3.64
N GLY A 333 -5.74 -26.26 -3.71
CA GLY A 333 -5.00 -25.09 -3.24
C GLY A 333 -5.24 -23.88 -4.14
N GLY A 334 -5.13 -22.67 -3.56
CA GLY A 334 -5.42 -21.40 -4.22
C GLY A 334 -6.86 -20.95 -4.01
N SER A 335 -7.14 -19.70 -4.43
CA SER A 335 -8.45 -19.07 -4.27
C SER A 335 -8.97 -18.55 -5.59
N LEU A 336 -10.29 -18.55 -5.77
CA LEU A 336 -10.98 -17.94 -6.90
C LEU A 336 -11.61 -16.62 -6.47
N SER A 337 -11.77 -15.70 -7.41
CA SER A 337 -12.42 -14.41 -7.13
C SER A 337 -13.89 -14.54 -6.76
N ALA A 338 -14.60 -15.57 -7.25
CA ALA A 338 -15.96 -15.93 -6.86
C ALA A 338 -16.30 -17.38 -7.20
N GLY A 339 -17.15 -18.02 -6.38
CA GLY A 339 -17.70 -19.33 -6.68
C GLY A 339 -18.82 -19.27 -7.70
N PHE A 340 -18.99 -20.36 -8.44
CA PHE A 340 -20.01 -20.49 -9.47
C PHE A 340 -20.43 -21.94 -9.71
N THR A 341 -21.55 -22.13 -10.39
CA THR A 341 -22.02 -23.44 -10.88
C THR A 341 -22.03 -23.47 -12.40
N ASP A 342 -21.73 -24.62 -12.98
CA ASP A 342 -21.94 -24.93 -14.40
C ASP A 342 -22.98 -26.03 -14.51
N ALA A 343 -24.18 -25.67 -14.92
CA ALA A 343 -25.29 -26.63 -15.05
C ALA A 343 -25.10 -27.59 -16.22
N ALA A 344 -24.29 -27.24 -17.22
CA ALA A 344 -24.01 -28.08 -18.37
C ALA A 344 -23.13 -29.29 -18.01
N THR A 345 -22.12 -29.08 -17.18
CA THR A 345 -21.18 -30.12 -16.73
C THR A 345 -21.53 -30.68 -15.36
N LYS A 346 -22.53 -30.10 -14.68
CA LYS A 346 -22.89 -30.42 -13.29
C LYS A 346 -21.72 -30.31 -12.32
N ARG A 347 -20.95 -29.21 -12.45
CA ARG A 347 -19.86 -28.90 -11.53
C ARG A 347 -20.18 -27.61 -10.77
N ALA A 348 -19.80 -27.57 -9.51
CA ALA A 348 -19.91 -26.41 -8.65
C ALA A 348 -18.53 -26.11 -8.04
N PHE A 349 -18.12 -24.86 -8.13
CA PHE A 349 -16.82 -24.35 -7.66
C PHE A 349 -17.09 -23.39 -6.52
N ILE A 350 -16.56 -23.68 -5.33
CA ILE A 350 -16.71 -22.86 -4.12
C ILE A 350 -15.36 -22.22 -3.83
N SER A 351 -15.32 -20.93 -3.55
CA SER A 351 -14.10 -20.17 -3.25
C SER A 351 -14.07 -19.72 -1.79
N ASP A 352 -12.93 -19.17 -1.37
CA ASP A 352 -12.77 -18.51 -0.07
C ASP A 352 -13.78 -17.37 0.14
N ARG A 353 -14.29 -16.76 -0.92
CA ARG A 353 -15.32 -15.72 -0.86
C ARG A 353 -16.63 -16.26 -0.26
N GLU A 354 -17.11 -17.38 -0.73
CA GLU A 354 -18.32 -18.02 -0.20
C GLU A 354 -18.07 -18.57 1.20
N LEU A 355 -16.86 -19.08 1.47
CA LEU A 355 -16.47 -19.66 2.75
C LEU A 355 -16.25 -18.62 3.85
N SER A 356 -15.55 -17.52 3.56
CA SER A 356 -15.16 -16.54 4.55
C SER A 356 -15.86 -15.19 4.42
N GLY A 357 -16.56 -14.95 3.30
CA GLY A 357 -17.07 -13.64 2.90
C GLY A 357 -15.98 -12.67 2.44
N ILE A 358 -14.73 -13.15 2.31
CA ILE A 358 -13.58 -12.36 1.91
C ILE A 358 -13.34 -12.56 0.42
N ASN A 359 -13.36 -11.48 -0.35
CA ASN A 359 -12.84 -11.53 -1.71
C ASN A 359 -11.33 -11.76 -1.61
N ALA A 360 -10.85 -12.82 -2.23
CA ALA A 360 -9.42 -12.98 -2.49
C ALA A 360 -9.04 -11.99 -3.59
N SER A 361 -8.99 -10.69 -3.26
CA SER A 361 -8.33 -9.71 -4.10
C SER A 361 -6.84 -10.02 -4.05
N THR A 362 -6.32 -10.59 -5.12
CA THR A 362 -4.88 -10.65 -5.33
C THR A 362 -4.39 -9.21 -5.32
N PRO A 363 -3.47 -8.81 -4.44
CA PRO A 363 -2.77 -7.55 -4.64
C PRO A 363 -2.13 -7.69 -6.02
N LEU A 364 -2.47 -6.81 -6.95
CA LEU A 364 -1.60 -6.56 -8.09
C LEU A 364 -0.22 -6.37 -7.47
N THR A 365 0.74 -7.22 -7.80
CA THR A 365 2.08 -7.17 -7.24
C THR A 365 2.57 -5.74 -7.42
N GLN A 366 2.53 -4.98 -6.33
CA GLN A 366 3.07 -3.62 -6.32
C GLN A 366 4.51 -3.77 -6.77
N ARG A 367 4.86 -3.15 -7.89
CA ARG A 367 6.26 -2.94 -8.23
C ARG A 367 6.80 -1.99 -7.16
N ARG A 368 7.29 -2.56 -6.06
CA ARG A 368 8.01 -1.79 -5.06
C ARG A 368 9.20 -1.17 -5.76
N THR A 369 9.29 0.15 -5.68
CA THR A 369 10.46 0.86 -6.18
C THR A 369 11.66 0.61 -5.26
N PRO A 370 12.91 0.81 -5.72
CA PRO A 370 14.10 0.66 -4.88
C PRO A 370 14.05 1.41 -3.54
N ASN A 371 13.22 2.46 -3.44
CA ASN A 371 13.02 3.23 -2.22
C ASN A 371 12.16 2.52 -1.16
N ASP A 372 11.43 1.45 -1.49
CA ASP A 372 10.61 0.70 -0.52
C ASP A 372 11.44 -0.19 0.41
N TRP A 373 12.75 -0.35 0.14
CA TRP A 373 13.72 -1.06 0.99
C TRP A 373 14.32 -0.22 2.11
N ASN A 374 13.96 1.06 2.18
CA ASN A 374 14.49 2.00 3.16
C ASN A 374 13.75 1.98 4.50
N GLU A 375 13.46 0.82 5.06
CA GLU A 375 12.99 0.67 6.46
C GLU A 375 14.08 1.01 7.52
N GLY A 376 15.17 1.61 7.14
CA GLY A 376 16.18 2.14 8.03
C GLY A 376 17.04 3.09 7.21
N GLY A 377 16.79 4.39 7.31
CA GLY A 377 17.37 5.46 6.52
C GLY A 377 18.73 5.14 5.91
N LYS A 378 18.82 5.10 4.59
CA LYS A 378 20.06 4.94 3.85
C LYS A 378 21.02 6.02 4.32
N LEU A 379 22.18 5.63 4.83
CA LEU A 379 23.28 6.58 5.04
C LEU A 379 24.18 6.55 3.81
N SER A 380 24.23 7.68 3.11
CA SER A 380 25.12 7.83 1.95
C SER A 380 26.35 8.66 2.34
N PRO A 381 27.53 8.35 1.82
CA PRO A 381 28.71 9.17 2.03
C PRO A 381 28.46 10.62 1.60
N GLY A 382 28.77 11.58 2.47
CA GLY A 382 28.46 12.99 2.28
C GLY A 382 27.19 13.46 2.97
N GLN A 383 26.33 12.56 3.41
CA GLN A 383 25.08 12.89 4.11
C GLN A 383 25.35 13.38 5.53
N LEU A 384 24.58 14.36 5.97
CA LEU A 384 24.55 14.78 7.36
C LEU A 384 23.87 13.74 8.25
N VAL A 385 24.50 13.44 9.39
CA VAL A 385 24.02 12.48 10.37
C VAL A 385 24.05 13.09 11.76
N VAL A 386 23.15 12.62 12.62
CA VAL A 386 23.16 12.99 14.04
C VAL A 386 23.55 11.77 14.86
N HIS A 387 24.61 11.91 15.65
CA HIS A 387 24.98 10.91 16.66
C HIS A 387 24.36 11.30 18.00
N GLU A 388 23.73 10.31 18.68
CA GLU A 388 23.06 10.57 19.98
C GLU A 388 23.94 11.32 20.98
N ASP A 389 25.20 10.93 21.13
CA ASP A 389 26.11 11.47 22.15
C ASP A 389 26.90 12.69 21.69
N TYR A 390 27.15 12.85 20.36
CA TYR A 390 28.10 13.80 19.82
C TYR A 390 27.48 14.88 18.92
N GLY A 391 26.24 14.75 18.49
CA GLY A 391 25.57 15.73 17.67
C GLY A 391 25.72 15.51 16.16
N THR A 392 25.60 16.60 15.40
CA THR A 392 25.54 16.60 13.94
C THR A 392 26.94 16.56 13.31
N GLY A 393 27.14 15.57 12.42
CA GLY A 393 28.34 15.37 11.62
C GLY A 393 28.03 14.95 10.19
N ILE A 394 29.05 14.78 9.36
CA ILE A 394 28.95 14.28 7.99
C ILE A 394 29.40 12.81 7.96
N PHE A 395 28.57 11.92 7.47
CA PHE A 395 28.93 10.52 7.26
C PHE A 395 29.88 10.42 6.06
N ARG A 396 31.03 9.77 6.24
CA ARG A 396 32.08 9.62 5.20
C ARG A 396 32.15 8.20 4.61
N GLY A 397 31.46 7.22 5.22
CA GLY A 397 31.42 5.84 4.75
C GLY A 397 31.86 4.84 5.82
N ILE A 398 31.99 3.57 5.40
CA ILE A 398 32.52 2.49 6.23
C ILE A 398 34.01 2.36 5.96
N GLU A 399 34.84 2.34 6.99
CA GLU A 399 36.27 2.10 6.92
C GLU A 399 36.61 0.84 7.71
N THR A 400 37.44 -0.05 7.15
CA THR A 400 37.96 -1.18 7.89
C THR A 400 39.29 -0.80 8.51
N ILE A 401 39.35 -0.75 9.84
CA ILE A 401 40.58 -0.48 10.60
C ILE A 401 41.14 -1.79 11.18
N ASN A 402 42.47 -1.83 11.36
CA ASN A 402 43.13 -2.92 12.08
C ASN A 402 43.37 -2.52 13.53
N ASP A 403 42.62 -3.11 14.45
CA ASP A 403 42.85 -2.93 15.88
C ASP A 403 43.56 -4.16 16.47
N GLY A 404 44.82 -4.03 16.80
CA GLY A 404 45.60 -5.15 17.32
C GLY A 404 45.78 -6.34 16.36
N GLY A 405 45.71 -6.15 15.05
CA GLY A 405 45.77 -7.20 14.05
C GLY A 405 44.43 -7.82 13.65
N ILE A 406 43.33 -7.19 14.08
CA ILE A 406 41.96 -7.65 13.88
C ILE A 406 41.24 -6.61 13.00
N PRO A 407 40.67 -7.01 11.84
CA PRO A 407 39.86 -6.13 11.03
C PRO A 407 38.53 -5.80 11.73
N LEU A 408 38.19 -4.51 11.82
CA LEU A 408 36.96 -3.99 12.39
C LEU A 408 36.36 -2.95 11.44
N ASP A 409 35.13 -3.12 11.06
CA ASP A 409 34.40 -2.10 10.31
C ASP A 409 33.92 -0.98 11.23
N VAL A 410 34.26 0.25 10.86
CA VAL A 410 33.89 1.48 11.60
C VAL A 410 33.20 2.46 10.67
N LEU A 411 32.26 3.23 11.22
CA LEU A 411 31.60 4.33 10.54
C LEU A 411 32.44 5.60 10.77
N ALA A 412 32.89 6.22 9.68
CA ALA A 412 33.64 7.47 9.73
C ALA A 412 32.68 8.66 9.68
N ILE A 413 32.73 9.53 10.70
CA ILE A 413 31.89 10.72 10.80
C ILE A 413 32.81 11.92 10.99
N GLU A 414 32.61 12.96 10.20
CA GLU A 414 33.34 14.20 10.27
C GLU A 414 32.52 15.31 10.94
N PHE A 415 33.04 15.93 11.97
CA PHE A 415 32.43 16.99 12.74
C PHE A 415 33.06 18.35 12.42
N ALA A 416 32.59 19.42 13.05
CA ALA A 416 33.20 20.74 12.92
C ALA A 416 34.71 20.67 13.18
N ASP A 417 35.46 21.61 12.58
CA ASP A 417 36.94 21.73 12.66
C ASP A 417 37.67 20.48 12.10
N ASN A 418 37.05 19.75 11.10
CA ASN A 418 37.58 18.54 10.48
C ASN A 418 37.91 17.43 11.49
N GLN A 419 37.20 17.42 12.62
CA GLN A 419 37.38 16.37 13.63
C GLN A 419 36.68 15.10 13.16
N ARG A 420 37.40 13.97 13.17
CA ARG A 420 36.83 12.65 12.75
C ARG A 420 36.52 11.78 13.98
N LEU A 421 35.36 11.19 13.97
CA LEU A 421 34.93 10.18 14.92
C LEU A 421 34.78 8.86 14.17
N LEU A 422 35.44 7.84 14.66
CA LEU A 422 35.30 6.45 14.18
C LEU A 422 34.50 5.68 15.21
N ILE A 423 33.36 5.15 14.83
CA ILE A 423 32.51 4.33 15.70
C ILE A 423 32.36 2.93 15.13
N PRO A 424 32.41 1.88 15.95
CA PRO A 424 32.15 0.51 15.49
C PRO A 424 30.77 0.43 14.80
N VAL A 425 30.66 -0.31 13.70
CA VAL A 425 29.39 -0.45 12.95
C VAL A 425 28.27 -0.97 13.85
N MET A 426 28.61 -1.75 14.87
CA MET A 426 27.66 -2.23 15.88
C MET A 426 26.97 -1.10 16.69
N GLN A 427 27.50 0.12 16.66
CA GLN A 427 26.88 1.31 17.24
C GLN A 427 26.13 2.17 16.20
N SER A 428 25.96 1.68 14.99
CA SER A 428 25.21 2.39 13.92
C SER A 428 23.77 2.75 14.29
N VAL A 429 23.21 2.09 15.27
CA VAL A 429 21.87 2.40 15.86
C VAL A 429 21.81 3.81 16.47
N LYS A 430 22.97 4.33 16.94
CA LYS A 430 23.09 5.69 17.50
C LYS A 430 23.16 6.78 16.44
N LEU A 431 23.14 6.41 15.15
CA LEU A 431 23.21 7.33 14.03
C LEU A 431 21.87 7.45 13.33
N THR A 432 21.39 8.67 13.19
CA THR A 432 20.20 9.01 12.38
C THR A 432 20.64 9.90 11.22
N GLY A 433 20.27 9.52 9.98
CA GLY A 433 20.49 10.35 8.81
C GLY A 433 19.61 11.59 8.84
N LEU A 434 20.13 12.74 8.42
CA LEU A 434 19.35 13.94 8.17
C LEU A 434 18.97 14.00 6.69
N ASN A 435 17.75 14.45 6.39
CA ASN A 435 17.29 14.68 5.03
C ASN A 435 17.89 15.99 4.46
N GLU A 436 17.85 16.19 3.13
CA GLU A 436 18.46 17.32 2.44
C GLU A 436 17.98 18.68 2.97
N HIS A 437 16.69 18.83 3.31
CA HIS A 437 16.15 20.06 3.92
C HIS A 437 16.68 20.35 5.32
N GLU A 438 16.93 19.30 6.09
CA GLU A 438 17.56 19.44 7.41
C GLU A 438 19.03 19.80 7.28
N SER A 439 19.65 19.40 6.15
CA SER A 439 21.05 19.62 5.84
C SER A 439 21.37 21.09 5.49
N GLU A 440 20.48 21.81 4.80
CA GLU A 440 20.70 23.22 4.42
C GLU A 440 20.77 24.17 5.63
N SER A 441 20.12 23.81 6.74
CA SER A 441 20.08 24.64 7.96
C SER A 441 20.97 24.11 9.10
N ALA A 442 21.51 22.90 8.98
CA ALA A 442 22.26 22.25 10.03
C ALA A 442 23.73 22.70 10.05
N GLN A 443 24.22 23.15 11.21
CA GLN A 443 25.64 23.39 11.47
C GLN A 443 26.26 22.15 12.10
N LEU A 444 27.50 21.82 11.70
CA LEU A 444 28.24 20.73 12.31
C LEU A 444 28.54 21.09 13.78
N ASP A 445 28.30 20.10 14.65
CA ASP A 445 28.64 20.21 16.06
C ASP A 445 30.13 19.92 16.27
N SER A 446 30.71 20.48 17.35
CA SER A 446 32.08 20.18 17.75
C SER A 446 32.12 19.09 18.80
N LEU A 447 32.98 18.06 18.62
CA LEU A 447 33.15 16.96 19.58
C LEU A 447 33.48 17.42 21.01
N LYS A 448 34.07 18.60 21.15
CA LYS A 448 34.42 19.24 22.44
C LYS A 448 33.34 20.17 22.99
N GLY A 449 32.27 20.41 22.25
CA GLY A 449 31.22 21.38 22.57
C GLY A 449 30.24 20.89 23.67
N LYS A 450 29.96 21.78 24.65
CA LYS A 450 28.96 21.54 25.71
C LYS A 450 27.54 21.84 25.28
N ALA A 451 27.32 22.46 24.11
CA ALA A 451 26.03 22.93 23.62
C ALA A 451 25.07 21.73 23.32
N TRP A 452 25.55 20.70 22.65
CA TRP A 452 24.83 19.52 22.36
C TRP A 452 24.30 18.81 23.63
N LYS A 453 25.18 18.54 24.60
CA LYS A 453 24.82 17.90 25.88
C LYS A 453 23.74 18.68 26.65
N LYS A 454 23.76 20.01 26.59
CA LYS A 454 22.75 20.86 27.24
C LYS A 454 21.43 20.80 26.53
N ASN A 455 21.39 20.73 25.19
CA ASN A 455 20.18 20.59 24.40
C ASN A 455 19.58 19.18 24.58
N LEU A 456 20.43 18.17 24.62
CA LEU A 456 20.00 16.76 24.84
C LEU A 456 19.30 16.62 26.21
N ALA A 457 19.86 17.15 27.28
CA ALA A 457 19.28 17.13 28.63
C ALA A 457 17.91 17.83 28.69
N LYS A 458 17.75 18.97 28.01
CA LYS A 458 16.45 19.64 27.91
C LYS A 458 15.42 18.83 27.11
N THR A 459 15.85 18.18 26.04
CA THR A 459 15.00 17.30 25.22
C THR A 459 14.54 16.10 26.02
N GLN A 460 15.42 15.50 26.81
CA GLN A 460 15.12 14.39 27.69
C GLN A 460 14.11 14.77 28.79
N GLU A 461 14.29 15.90 29.47
CA GLU A 461 13.36 16.40 30.47
C GLU A 461 11.96 16.63 29.88
N ARG A 462 11.89 17.18 28.66
CA ARG A 462 10.61 17.38 27.95
C ARG A 462 9.96 16.05 27.59
N ALA A 463 10.71 15.07 27.10
CA ALA A 463 10.22 13.73 26.79
C ALA A 463 9.68 13.01 28.03
N GLN A 464 10.35 13.14 29.18
CA GLN A 464 9.89 12.57 30.45
C GLN A 464 8.54 13.17 30.89
N LYS A 465 8.41 14.49 30.85
CA LYS A 465 7.16 15.18 31.21
C LYS A 465 6.00 14.78 30.30
N GLU A 466 6.24 14.67 29.01
CA GLU A 466 5.21 14.26 28.03
C GLU A 466 4.85 12.78 28.15
N ALA A 467 5.84 11.91 28.43
CA ALA A 467 5.60 10.50 28.71
C ALA A 467 4.74 10.30 29.96
N GLN A 468 5.04 11.02 31.04
CA GLN A 468 4.24 10.97 32.28
C GLN A 468 2.80 11.41 32.04
N ALA A 469 2.60 12.54 31.33
CA ALA A 469 1.26 13.03 31.03
C ALA A 469 0.45 12.03 30.16
N LEU A 470 1.08 11.40 29.16
CA LEU A 470 0.45 10.37 28.34
C LEU A 470 0.10 9.12 29.14
N MET A 471 1.00 8.67 30.03
CA MET A 471 0.76 7.51 30.88
C MET A 471 -0.32 7.75 31.92
N GLU A 472 -0.45 8.97 32.46
CA GLU A 472 -1.56 9.32 33.37
C GLU A 472 -2.91 9.23 32.67
N ILE A 473 -3.00 9.71 31.43
CA ILE A 473 -4.23 9.61 30.61
C ILE A 473 -4.53 8.13 30.32
N PHE A 474 -3.52 7.37 29.94
CA PHE A 474 -3.64 5.93 29.64
C PHE A 474 -4.05 5.13 30.88
N ALA A 475 -3.38 5.33 32.02
CA ALA A 475 -3.67 4.65 33.26
C ALA A 475 -5.07 4.96 33.79
N LYS A 476 -5.55 6.22 33.69
CA LYS A 476 -6.92 6.56 34.00
C LYS A 476 -7.92 5.74 33.20
N ARG A 477 -7.68 5.59 31.92
CA ARG A 477 -8.55 4.89 31.00
C ARG A 477 -8.54 3.37 31.19
N GLU A 478 -7.39 2.76 31.49
CA GLU A 478 -7.28 1.35 31.83
C GLU A 478 -7.98 0.98 33.13
N LEU A 479 -8.16 1.94 34.04
CA LEU A 479 -8.92 1.76 35.28
C LEU A 479 -10.43 1.87 35.10
N GLU A 480 -10.87 2.51 34.03
CA GLU A 480 -12.29 2.66 33.71
C GLU A 480 -12.86 1.32 33.24
N ARG A 481 -14.00 0.95 33.82
CA ARG A 481 -14.76 -0.24 33.45
C ARG A 481 -16.15 0.16 33.01
N ARG A 482 -16.62 -0.47 31.92
CA ARG A 482 -18.00 -0.38 31.46
C ARG A 482 -18.61 -1.78 31.31
N GLN A 483 -19.92 -1.85 31.23
CA GLN A 483 -20.60 -3.07 30.85
C GLN A 483 -20.46 -3.28 29.33
N PRO A 484 -20.16 -4.52 28.88
CA PRO A 484 -20.18 -4.87 27.46
C PRO A 484 -21.56 -4.58 26.86
N TYR A 485 -21.58 -4.13 25.61
CA TYR A 485 -22.85 -4.01 24.89
C TYR A 485 -23.35 -5.40 24.50
N ALA A 486 -24.63 -5.65 24.83
CA ALA A 486 -25.25 -6.95 24.54
C ALA A 486 -25.26 -7.27 23.05
N GLU A 487 -25.07 -8.53 22.72
CA GLU A 487 -25.20 -9.02 21.35
C GLU A 487 -26.66 -9.14 20.99
N ASN A 488 -27.11 -8.42 19.99
CA ASN A 488 -28.47 -8.51 19.45
C ASN A 488 -28.34 -8.98 18.00
N ASP A 489 -28.16 -10.30 17.83
CA ASP A 489 -27.73 -10.91 16.59
C ASP A 489 -28.74 -10.73 15.45
N THR A 490 -30.04 -10.89 15.68
CA THR A 490 -31.05 -10.84 14.60
C THR A 490 -31.24 -9.44 14.03
N ALA A 491 -31.39 -8.40 14.85
CA ALA A 491 -31.58 -7.04 14.36
C ALA A 491 -30.31 -6.47 13.73
N TYR A 492 -29.15 -6.85 14.23
CA TYR A 492 -27.86 -6.49 13.65
C TYR A 492 -27.66 -7.16 12.29
N ASP A 493 -27.95 -8.44 12.18
CA ASP A 493 -27.87 -9.19 10.91
C ASP A 493 -28.80 -8.61 9.85
N ASP A 494 -30.03 -8.24 10.22
CA ASP A 494 -30.97 -7.61 9.29
C ASP A 494 -30.46 -6.24 8.83
N PHE A 495 -29.86 -5.46 9.73
CA PHE A 495 -29.25 -4.19 9.40
C PHE A 495 -28.06 -4.37 8.44
N VAL A 496 -27.19 -5.34 8.68
CA VAL A 496 -26.04 -5.65 7.81
C VAL A 496 -26.50 -6.15 6.45
N ARG A 497 -27.48 -7.07 6.37
CA ARG A 497 -28.05 -7.59 5.11
C ARG A 497 -28.69 -6.50 4.25
N ALA A 498 -29.22 -5.46 4.85
CA ALA A 498 -29.81 -4.33 4.14
C ALA A 498 -28.74 -3.39 3.49
N PHE A 499 -27.45 -3.69 3.62
CA PHE A 499 -26.39 -2.94 2.94
C PHE A 499 -26.34 -3.30 1.45
N PRO A 500 -26.45 -2.32 0.53
CA PRO A 500 -26.62 -2.60 -0.90
C PRO A 500 -25.31 -2.93 -1.63
N PHE A 501 -24.17 -2.94 -0.96
CA PHE A 501 -22.85 -3.18 -1.56
C PHE A 501 -22.18 -4.40 -0.93
N ASN A 502 -21.21 -4.99 -1.65
CA ASN A 502 -20.36 -6.04 -1.11
C ASN A 502 -19.27 -5.42 -0.20
N GLU A 503 -19.09 -5.99 0.99
CA GLU A 503 -18.03 -5.56 1.89
C GLU A 503 -16.67 -6.07 1.43
N THR A 504 -15.63 -5.26 1.64
CA THR A 504 -14.25 -5.70 1.46
C THR A 504 -13.75 -6.50 2.67
N ALA A 505 -12.70 -7.31 2.46
CA ALA A 505 -12.06 -8.08 3.54
C ALA A 505 -11.63 -7.20 4.72
N ASP A 506 -11.11 -6.01 4.43
CA ASP A 506 -10.65 -5.07 5.46
C ASP A 506 -11.82 -4.45 6.22
N GLN A 507 -12.94 -4.17 5.56
CA GLN A 507 -14.16 -3.69 6.22
C GLN A 507 -14.69 -4.74 7.22
N LEU A 508 -14.76 -6.00 6.81
CA LEU A 508 -15.18 -7.10 7.68
C LEU A 508 -14.20 -7.36 8.83
N LYS A 509 -12.89 -7.19 8.58
CA LYS A 509 -11.88 -7.28 9.63
C LYS A 509 -12.02 -6.15 10.63
N ALA A 510 -12.13 -4.90 10.16
CA ALA A 510 -12.31 -3.71 11.01
C ALA A 510 -13.60 -3.78 11.81
N GLU A 511 -14.70 -4.25 11.20
CA GLU A 511 -15.97 -4.51 11.89
C GLU A 511 -15.78 -5.49 13.05
N ARG A 512 -15.15 -6.66 12.80
CA ARG A 512 -14.88 -7.66 13.85
C ARG A 512 -14.04 -7.11 14.98
N GLU A 513 -12.99 -6.35 14.67
CA GLU A 513 -12.13 -5.71 15.66
C GLU A 513 -12.90 -4.70 16.52
N ILE A 514 -13.75 -3.86 15.91
CA ILE A 514 -14.60 -2.90 16.61
C ILE A 514 -15.64 -3.63 17.46
N MET A 515 -16.29 -4.67 16.95
CA MET A 515 -17.29 -5.44 17.70
C MET A 515 -16.65 -6.17 18.91
N SER A 516 -15.43 -6.68 18.76
CA SER A 516 -14.65 -7.24 19.86
C SER A 516 -14.34 -6.21 20.94
N ASP A 517 -13.93 -4.99 20.56
CA ASP A 517 -13.74 -3.90 21.52
C ASP A 517 -15.04 -3.52 22.23
N LEU A 518 -16.15 -3.42 21.50
CA LEU A 518 -17.48 -3.10 22.07
C LEU A 518 -18.02 -4.19 22.99
N SER A 519 -17.58 -5.43 22.81
CA SER A 519 -17.90 -6.58 23.68
C SER A 519 -16.97 -6.69 24.89
N SER A 520 -15.93 -5.85 24.99
CA SER A 520 -15.01 -5.84 26.12
C SER A 520 -15.52 -5.02 27.31
N ASN A 521 -14.93 -5.23 28.51
CA ASN A 521 -15.21 -4.45 29.70
C ASN A 521 -14.47 -3.10 29.74
N PHE A 522 -13.67 -2.78 28.73
CA PHE A 522 -12.87 -1.57 28.64
C PHE A 522 -13.41 -0.63 27.57
N PRO A 523 -13.40 0.69 27.79
CA PRO A 523 -13.78 1.64 26.76
C PRO A 523 -12.85 1.57 25.54
N MET A 524 -13.42 1.42 24.34
CA MET A 524 -12.67 1.41 23.09
C MET A 524 -12.01 2.78 22.81
N ASP A 525 -10.79 2.80 22.31
CA ASP A 525 -10.17 3.96 21.64
C ASP A 525 -9.49 3.46 20.36
N ARG A 526 -10.25 3.50 19.27
CA ARG A 526 -9.79 2.94 18.00
C ARG A 526 -9.76 4.00 16.91
N LEU A 527 -8.70 3.94 16.11
CA LEU A 527 -8.56 4.73 14.89
C LEU A 527 -8.86 3.84 13.67
N LEU A 528 -9.86 4.22 12.89
CA LEU A 528 -10.18 3.59 11.61
C LEU A 528 -9.60 4.43 10.48
N VAL A 529 -8.58 3.90 9.82
CA VAL A 529 -7.88 4.53 8.70
C VAL A 529 -8.33 3.89 7.40
N GLY A 530 -8.50 4.69 6.36
CA GLY A 530 -8.80 4.20 5.01
C GLY A 530 -9.08 5.35 4.08
N ASP A 531 -8.83 5.16 2.80
CA ASP A 531 -9.03 6.20 1.79
C ASP A 531 -10.47 6.71 1.74
N VAL A 532 -10.63 7.88 1.14
CA VAL A 532 -11.96 8.45 0.92
C VAL A 532 -12.77 7.49 0.05
N GLY A 533 -13.99 7.12 0.47
CA GLY A 533 -14.85 6.17 -0.26
C GLY A 533 -14.59 4.68 0.03
N PHE A 534 -13.73 4.33 0.99
CA PHE A 534 -13.48 2.93 1.41
C PHE A 534 -14.48 2.41 2.46
N GLY A 535 -15.59 3.12 2.67
CA GLY A 535 -16.68 2.64 3.53
C GLY A 535 -16.48 2.86 5.03
N LYS A 536 -15.53 3.72 5.46
CA LYS A 536 -15.34 4.06 6.89
C LYS A 536 -16.65 4.43 7.59
N THR A 537 -17.50 5.18 6.91
CA THR A 537 -18.81 5.63 7.45
C THR A 537 -19.75 4.47 7.71
N GLU A 538 -19.81 3.44 6.85
CA GLU A 538 -20.63 2.24 7.07
C GLU A 538 -20.13 1.45 8.28
N VAL A 539 -18.81 1.24 8.40
CA VAL A 539 -18.23 0.56 9.57
C VAL A 539 -18.56 1.31 10.88
N ALA A 540 -18.45 2.64 10.86
CA ALA A 540 -18.82 3.48 12.01
C ALA A 540 -20.33 3.44 12.32
N LEU A 541 -21.16 3.35 11.28
CA LEU A 541 -22.62 3.27 11.43
C LEU A 541 -23.03 1.92 12.02
N ARG A 542 -22.34 0.83 11.68
CA ARG A 542 -22.54 -0.49 12.32
C ARG A 542 -22.20 -0.47 13.81
N ALA A 543 -21.11 0.19 14.18
CA ALA A 543 -20.76 0.41 15.58
C ALA A 543 -21.81 1.24 16.32
N ALA A 544 -22.29 2.32 15.69
CA ALA A 544 -23.38 3.16 16.23
C ALA A 544 -24.67 2.36 16.43
N PHE A 545 -25.05 1.54 15.44
CA PHE A 545 -26.24 0.69 15.51
C PHE A 545 -26.18 -0.25 16.72
N ARG A 546 -25.04 -0.95 16.91
CA ARG A 546 -24.80 -1.86 18.03
C ARG A 546 -25.01 -1.16 19.39
N VAL A 547 -24.41 0.02 19.55
CA VAL A 547 -24.47 0.81 20.80
C VAL A 547 -25.88 1.31 21.08
N VAL A 548 -26.60 1.77 20.03
CA VAL A 548 -28.00 2.23 20.18
C VAL A 548 -28.91 1.07 20.54
N MET A 549 -28.77 -0.08 19.91
CA MET A 549 -29.57 -1.28 20.24
C MET A 549 -29.32 -1.79 21.67
N ALA A 550 -28.15 -1.50 22.23
CA ALA A 550 -27.86 -1.74 23.66
C ALA A 550 -28.46 -0.66 24.63
N GLY A 551 -29.20 0.33 24.11
CA GLY A 551 -29.89 1.37 24.90
C GLY A 551 -29.05 2.60 25.24
N PHE A 552 -27.93 2.81 24.55
CA PHE A 552 -27.04 3.97 24.74
C PHE A 552 -27.12 4.94 23.57
N GLN A 553 -26.73 6.18 23.81
CA GLN A 553 -26.70 7.24 22.81
C GLN A 553 -25.34 7.32 22.11
N VAL A 554 -25.35 7.80 20.85
CA VAL A 554 -24.16 7.98 20.04
C VAL A 554 -24.00 9.45 19.64
N CYS A 555 -22.78 9.97 19.76
CA CYS A 555 -22.41 11.31 19.29
C CYS A 555 -21.50 11.21 18.08
N VAL A 556 -21.85 11.88 16.96
CA VAL A 556 -21.04 11.92 15.75
C VAL A 556 -20.54 13.35 15.52
N LEU A 557 -19.24 13.55 15.69
CA LEU A 557 -18.57 14.83 15.56
C LEU A 557 -17.91 14.94 14.20
N VAL A 558 -18.23 15.99 13.44
CA VAL A 558 -17.69 16.27 12.11
C VAL A 558 -17.17 17.70 12.00
N PRO A 559 -16.15 17.98 11.16
CA PRO A 559 -15.50 19.30 11.12
C PRO A 559 -16.36 20.41 10.48
N THR A 560 -17.22 20.08 9.52
CA THR A 560 -17.97 21.09 8.75
C THR A 560 -19.48 20.86 8.77
N THR A 561 -20.24 21.93 8.58
CA THR A 561 -21.71 21.92 8.54
C THR A 561 -22.26 21.06 7.39
N ILE A 562 -21.59 21.07 6.26
CA ILE A 562 -22.02 20.30 5.07
C ILE A 562 -21.79 18.81 5.31
N LEU A 563 -20.65 18.45 5.91
CA LEU A 563 -20.37 17.07 6.28
C LEU A 563 -21.39 16.55 7.32
N ALA A 564 -21.78 17.40 8.29
CA ALA A 564 -22.83 17.06 9.23
C ALA A 564 -24.15 16.74 8.54
N GLN A 565 -24.52 17.50 7.50
CA GLN A 565 -25.71 17.26 6.70
C GLN A 565 -25.61 15.96 5.89
N GLN A 566 -24.46 15.67 5.31
CA GLN A 566 -24.23 14.41 4.57
C GLN A 566 -24.32 13.18 5.48
N HIS A 567 -23.65 13.21 6.65
CA HIS A 567 -23.77 12.15 7.63
C HIS A 567 -25.20 11.98 8.13
N TYR A 568 -25.91 13.10 8.39
CA TYR A 568 -27.29 13.05 8.82
C TYR A 568 -28.18 12.34 7.78
N ALA A 569 -28.06 12.72 6.50
CA ALA A 569 -28.82 12.09 5.42
C ALA A 569 -28.46 10.61 5.25
N ALA A 570 -27.19 10.26 5.30
CA ALA A 570 -26.72 8.88 5.19
C ALA A 570 -27.22 8.00 6.34
N PHE A 571 -27.09 8.48 7.59
CA PHE A 571 -27.57 7.76 8.78
C PHE A 571 -29.10 7.62 8.76
N GLN A 572 -29.81 8.68 8.42
CA GLN A 572 -31.27 8.65 8.33
C GLN A 572 -31.77 7.65 7.28
N SER A 573 -31.14 7.64 6.09
CA SER A 573 -31.49 6.71 5.02
C SER A 573 -31.21 5.25 5.42
N ARG A 574 -30.04 5.01 6.00
CA ARG A 574 -29.58 3.66 6.35
C ARG A 574 -30.34 3.07 7.54
N LEU A 575 -30.82 3.92 8.46
CA LEU A 575 -31.55 3.53 9.66
C LEU A 575 -33.08 3.64 9.49
N SER A 576 -33.60 3.96 8.31
CA SER A 576 -35.03 4.21 8.07
C SER A 576 -35.95 3.04 8.41
N GLY A 577 -35.45 1.80 8.37
CA GLY A 577 -36.20 0.59 8.74
C GLY A 577 -36.19 0.22 10.23
N PHE A 578 -35.52 1.03 11.08
CA PHE A 578 -35.32 0.72 12.49
C PHE A 578 -35.83 1.86 13.39
N PRO A 579 -36.24 1.56 14.64
CA PRO A 579 -36.81 2.56 15.56
C PRO A 579 -35.75 3.46 16.18
N ILE A 580 -34.81 3.99 15.36
CA ILE A 580 -33.66 4.81 15.77
C ILE A 580 -33.88 6.25 15.32
N LYS A 581 -33.76 7.20 16.22
CA LYS A 581 -33.92 8.63 15.93
C LYS A 581 -32.60 9.35 15.84
N VAL A 582 -32.36 9.96 14.68
CA VAL A 582 -31.16 10.75 14.39
C VAL A 582 -31.46 12.23 14.50
N GLY A 583 -30.66 12.97 15.27
CA GLY A 583 -30.72 14.40 15.41
C GLY A 583 -29.53 15.12 14.75
N LEU A 584 -29.75 16.36 14.32
CA LEU A 584 -28.73 17.23 13.74
C LEU A 584 -28.53 18.50 14.54
N LEU A 585 -27.28 18.84 14.89
CA LEU A 585 -26.92 20.09 15.54
C LEU A 585 -25.84 20.82 14.72
N SER A 586 -26.28 21.65 13.79
CA SER A 586 -25.41 22.45 12.93
C SER A 586 -25.88 23.90 12.83
N ARG A 587 -25.20 24.75 12.05
CA ARG A 587 -25.65 26.13 11.81
C ARG A 587 -26.91 26.19 10.95
N PHE A 588 -27.22 25.16 10.17
CA PHE A 588 -28.46 25.14 9.36
C PHE A 588 -29.72 24.90 10.16
N VAL A 589 -29.57 24.46 11.41
CA VAL A 589 -30.68 24.23 12.31
C VAL A 589 -31.09 25.56 12.98
N THR A 590 -32.35 25.93 12.91
CA THR A 590 -32.85 27.15 13.54
C THR A 590 -32.67 27.10 15.07
N PRO A 591 -32.55 28.25 15.77
CA PRO A 591 -32.38 28.26 17.22
C PRO A 591 -33.44 27.45 17.96
N LYS A 592 -34.71 27.53 17.51
CA LYS A 592 -35.82 26.78 18.08
C LYS A 592 -35.64 25.26 17.91
N GLN A 593 -35.27 24.82 16.73
CA GLN A 593 -35.01 23.40 16.45
C GLN A 593 -33.78 22.91 17.24
N ALA A 594 -32.71 23.73 17.32
CA ALA A 594 -31.53 23.41 18.11
C ALA A 594 -31.86 23.18 19.60
N THR A 595 -32.66 24.08 20.19
CA THR A 595 -33.11 23.90 21.57
C THR A 595 -33.94 22.64 21.75
N GLN A 596 -34.84 22.35 20.82
CA GLN A 596 -35.65 21.13 20.85
C GLN A 596 -34.79 19.88 20.71
N THR A 597 -33.82 19.87 19.79
CA THR A 597 -32.87 18.77 19.60
C THR A 597 -32.05 18.51 20.86
N LEU A 598 -31.53 19.55 21.51
CA LEU A 598 -30.80 19.44 22.78
C LEU A 598 -31.65 18.88 23.90
N GLN A 599 -32.91 19.34 24.03
CA GLN A 599 -33.84 18.79 25.01
C GLN A 599 -34.18 17.32 24.74
N GLN A 600 -34.35 16.93 23.46
CA GLN A 600 -34.60 15.54 23.05
C GLN A 600 -33.39 14.65 23.27
N THR A 601 -32.18 15.18 23.13
CA THR A 601 -30.94 14.46 23.44
C THR A 601 -30.82 14.23 24.95
N SER A 602 -31.08 15.26 25.76
CA SER A 602 -30.95 15.15 27.22
C SER A 602 -31.99 14.23 27.88
N ASN A 603 -33.14 14.07 27.28
CA ASN A 603 -34.18 13.15 27.78
C ASN A 603 -34.08 11.73 27.17
N GLY A 604 -33.13 11.51 26.24
CA GLY A 604 -32.87 10.21 25.58
C GLY A 604 -33.86 9.87 24.46
N THR A 605 -34.57 10.84 23.88
CA THR A 605 -35.49 10.64 22.74
C THR A 605 -34.70 10.57 21.41
N ILE A 606 -33.56 11.26 21.31
CA ILE A 606 -32.62 11.16 20.20
C ILE A 606 -31.54 10.13 20.56
N ASP A 607 -31.38 9.14 19.74
CA ASP A 607 -30.41 8.05 19.91
C ASP A 607 -29.04 8.41 19.35
N ILE A 608 -29.00 9.07 18.19
CA ILE A 608 -27.76 9.48 17.51
C ILE A 608 -27.82 10.99 17.27
N LEU A 609 -26.84 11.73 17.80
CA LEU A 609 -26.72 13.17 17.59
C LEU A 609 -25.50 13.47 16.72
N ILE A 610 -25.73 14.03 15.53
CA ILE A 610 -24.69 14.41 14.57
C ILE A 610 -24.50 15.93 14.61
N GLY A 611 -23.25 16.42 14.64
CA GLY A 611 -23.02 17.86 14.60
C GLY A 611 -21.56 18.26 14.48
N THR A 612 -21.35 19.58 14.41
CA THR A 612 -20.02 20.20 14.35
C THR A 612 -19.47 20.51 15.75
N HIS A 613 -18.42 21.33 15.81
CA HIS A 613 -17.89 21.85 17.08
C HIS A 613 -18.93 22.45 18.06
N LYS A 614 -20.14 22.68 17.62
CA LYS A 614 -21.27 23.04 18.51
C LYS A 614 -21.59 21.97 19.56
N LEU A 615 -21.29 20.70 19.24
CA LEU A 615 -21.42 19.60 20.20
C LEU A 615 -20.47 19.69 21.40
N LEU A 616 -19.43 20.54 21.29
CA LEU A 616 -18.41 20.76 22.33
C LEU A 616 -18.78 21.91 23.28
N GLN A 617 -19.84 22.63 22.98
CA GLN A 617 -20.27 23.78 23.78
C GLN A 617 -20.96 23.35 25.10
N LYS A 618 -20.82 24.18 26.14
CA LYS A 618 -21.53 23.98 27.40
C LYS A 618 -23.06 23.98 27.16
N GLY A 619 -23.73 22.94 27.63
CA GLY A 619 -25.20 22.79 27.47
C GLY A 619 -25.63 21.61 26.61
N VAL A 620 -24.72 20.91 25.97
CA VAL A 620 -25.01 19.62 25.32
C VAL A 620 -24.88 18.51 26.38
N ASN A 621 -26.01 17.94 26.77
CA ASN A 621 -26.03 16.86 27.74
C ASN A 621 -26.66 15.60 27.11
N PHE A 622 -26.02 14.46 27.26
CA PHE A 622 -26.55 13.15 26.90
C PHE A 622 -27.09 12.46 28.17
N ARG A 623 -28.18 11.72 28.03
CA ARG A 623 -28.70 10.89 29.12
C ARG A 623 -27.76 9.72 29.41
N SER A 624 -27.25 9.05 28.36
CA SER A 624 -26.39 7.89 28.47
C SER A 624 -25.54 7.77 27.19
N LEU A 625 -24.45 8.52 27.10
CA LEU A 625 -23.54 8.45 25.95
C LEU A 625 -22.72 7.18 26.03
N GLY A 626 -22.81 6.31 25.00
CA GLY A 626 -22.03 5.08 24.88
C GLY A 626 -20.88 5.18 23.87
N LEU A 627 -21.06 5.90 22.76
CA LEU A 627 -20.08 5.99 21.69
C LEU A 627 -19.92 7.42 21.17
N LEU A 628 -18.66 7.84 21.02
CA LEU A 628 -18.26 9.06 20.32
C LEU A 628 -17.55 8.68 19.00
N ILE A 629 -18.14 9.06 17.88
CA ILE A 629 -17.52 8.94 16.56
C ILE A 629 -16.95 10.30 16.17
N VAL A 630 -15.68 10.36 15.77
CA VAL A 630 -15.00 11.59 15.33
C VAL A 630 -14.55 11.40 13.90
N ASP A 631 -15.17 12.09 12.96
CA ASP A 631 -14.74 12.03 11.56
C ASP A 631 -13.73 13.14 11.25
N GLU A 632 -12.75 12.82 10.36
CA GLU A 632 -11.62 13.69 10.01
C GLU A 632 -10.92 14.26 11.27
N GLU A 633 -10.53 13.35 12.16
CA GLU A 633 -9.96 13.64 13.48
C GLU A 633 -8.83 14.68 13.43
N HIS A 634 -8.06 14.73 12.35
CA HIS A 634 -6.93 15.63 12.17
C HIS A 634 -7.30 17.13 12.20
N ARG A 635 -8.57 17.47 11.94
CA ARG A 635 -9.07 18.86 11.92
C ARG A 635 -9.47 19.39 13.29
N PHE A 636 -9.50 18.55 14.30
CA PHE A 636 -9.80 18.97 15.67
C PHE A 636 -8.52 19.14 16.48
N GLY A 637 -8.36 20.28 17.15
CA GLY A 637 -7.22 20.54 18.02
C GLY A 637 -7.11 19.55 19.18
N VAL A 638 -5.89 19.28 19.65
CA VAL A 638 -5.60 18.31 20.73
C VAL A 638 -6.40 18.62 22.00
N MET A 639 -6.47 19.91 22.40
CA MET A 639 -7.22 20.37 23.58
C MET A 639 -8.73 20.08 23.50
N HIS A 640 -9.30 20.17 22.31
CA HIS A 640 -10.72 19.87 22.12
C HIS A 640 -11.03 18.38 22.22
N LYS A 641 -10.13 17.53 21.73
CA LYS A 641 -10.25 16.07 21.81
C LYS A 641 -10.14 15.57 23.25
N GLU A 642 -9.18 16.10 23.97
CA GLU A 642 -8.97 15.70 25.36
C GLU A 642 -10.07 16.19 26.29
N SER A 643 -10.64 17.39 26.05
CA SER A 643 -11.78 17.86 26.81
C SER A 643 -13.01 16.97 26.62
N LEU A 644 -13.26 16.44 25.40
CA LEU A 644 -14.31 15.46 25.15
C LEU A 644 -14.07 14.14 25.88
N LYS A 645 -12.86 13.62 25.80
CA LYS A 645 -12.46 12.39 26.48
C LYS A 645 -12.59 12.51 28.00
N ILE A 646 -12.26 13.67 28.56
CA ILE A 646 -12.40 13.95 29.99
C ILE A 646 -13.87 14.11 30.38
N THR A 647 -14.69 14.77 29.57
CA THR A 647 -16.10 15.02 29.85
C THR A 647 -16.94 13.73 29.79
N TYR A 648 -16.57 12.82 28.88
CA TYR A 648 -17.31 11.57 28.62
C TYR A 648 -16.41 10.33 28.80
N GLY A 649 -15.59 10.27 29.84
CA GLY A 649 -14.51 9.28 30.05
C GLY A 649 -14.90 7.81 29.92
N LYS A 650 -16.16 7.47 30.15
CA LYS A 650 -16.67 6.08 30.02
C LYS A 650 -17.19 5.72 28.63
N ALA A 651 -17.27 6.68 27.69
CA ALA A 651 -17.74 6.42 26.34
C ALA A 651 -16.63 5.84 25.47
N ASP A 652 -17.02 4.91 24.59
CA ASP A 652 -16.15 4.41 23.53
C ASP A 652 -15.83 5.52 22.53
N VAL A 653 -14.64 5.50 21.95
CA VAL A 653 -14.21 6.49 20.94
C VAL A 653 -13.76 5.75 19.68
N LEU A 654 -14.44 6.08 18.57
CA LEU A 654 -14.07 5.64 17.23
C LEU A 654 -13.74 6.86 16.39
N SER A 655 -12.47 6.99 16.01
CA SER A 655 -12.03 8.07 15.14
C SER A 655 -11.83 7.56 13.72
N LEU A 656 -12.27 8.38 12.74
CA LEU A 656 -12.13 8.09 11.33
C LEU A 656 -11.12 9.06 10.70
N SER A 657 -10.25 8.54 9.83
CA SER A 657 -9.29 9.37 9.11
C SER A 657 -9.02 8.80 7.71
N ALA A 658 -8.92 9.70 6.71
CA ALA A 658 -8.46 9.32 5.38
C ALA A 658 -6.93 9.24 5.33
N THR A 659 -6.26 10.18 6.02
CA THR A 659 -4.80 10.21 6.20
C THR A 659 -4.52 10.51 7.67
N PRO A 660 -4.01 9.56 8.44
CA PRO A 660 -3.68 9.81 9.83
C PRO A 660 -2.58 10.87 9.93
N ILE A 661 -2.73 11.81 10.87
CA ILE A 661 -1.63 12.71 11.20
C ILE A 661 -0.46 11.83 11.68
N PRO A 662 0.80 12.19 11.35
CA PRO A 662 1.98 11.48 11.81
C PRO A 662 1.94 11.14 13.30
N ARG A 663 1.60 12.09 14.16
CA ARG A 663 1.50 11.88 15.63
C ARG A 663 0.43 10.84 16.02
N THR A 664 -0.74 10.87 15.41
CA THR A 664 -1.83 9.92 15.73
C THR A 664 -1.50 8.50 15.25
N LEU A 665 -0.87 8.41 14.08
CA LEU A 665 -0.37 7.16 13.51
C LEU A 665 0.76 6.60 14.38
N GLU A 666 1.66 7.44 14.83
CA GLU A 666 2.78 7.08 15.70
C GLU A 666 2.30 6.56 17.07
N MET A 667 1.30 7.21 17.69
CA MET A 667 0.66 6.73 18.92
C MET A 667 -0.01 5.36 18.73
N ALA A 668 -0.63 5.13 17.57
CA ALA A 668 -1.25 3.85 17.25
C ALA A 668 -0.21 2.75 17.00
N LEU A 669 0.85 3.03 16.23
CA LEU A 669 1.96 2.09 15.98
C LEU A 669 2.68 1.68 17.27
N ARG A 670 2.72 2.57 18.27
CA ARG A 670 3.29 2.31 19.61
C ARG A 670 2.35 1.59 20.57
N GLY A 671 1.18 1.16 20.10
CA GLY A 671 0.22 0.42 20.92
C GLY A 671 -0.45 1.25 22.02
N LEU A 672 -0.40 2.59 21.92
CA LEU A 672 -1.16 3.50 22.80
C LEU A 672 -2.62 3.64 22.37
N ARG A 673 -2.94 3.21 21.14
CA ARG A 673 -4.27 3.26 20.55
C ARG A 673 -4.46 2.11 19.57
N SER A 674 -5.64 1.50 19.56
CA SER A 674 -5.97 0.47 18.57
C SER A 674 -6.15 1.08 17.18
N ILE A 675 -5.73 0.36 16.13
CA ILE A 675 -5.86 0.80 14.75
C ILE A 675 -6.47 -0.29 13.87
N SER A 676 -7.39 0.10 13.00
CA SER A 676 -7.91 -0.73 11.90
C SER A 676 -7.68 -0.01 10.59
N VAL A 677 -7.18 -0.70 9.57
CA VAL A 677 -6.84 -0.11 8.27
C VAL A 677 -7.70 -0.73 7.18
N LEU A 678 -8.30 0.13 6.34
CA LEU A 678 -9.01 -0.24 5.12
C LEU A 678 -8.10 0.10 3.94
N SER A 679 -7.42 -0.89 3.39
CA SER A 679 -6.50 -0.77 2.25
C SER A 679 -7.12 -1.26 0.94
N THR A 680 -8.13 -2.12 1.02
CA THR A 680 -8.80 -2.71 -0.15
C THR A 680 -9.95 -1.81 -0.62
N PRO A 681 -9.94 -1.32 -1.88
CA PRO A 681 -11.04 -0.52 -2.43
C PRO A 681 -12.30 -1.36 -2.65
N PRO A 682 -13.50 -0.76 -2.56
CA PRO A 682 -14.74 -1.39 -3.03
C PRO A 682 -14.70 -1.73 -4.53
N GLU A 683 -15.45 -2.76 -4.95
CA GLU A 683 -15.44 -3.30 -6.32
C GLU A 683 -15.79 -2.27 -7.41
N ASP A 684 -16.65 -1.31 -7.11
CA ASP A 684 -17.12 -0.30 -8.08
C ASP A 684 -16.18 0.93 -8.18
N ARG A 685 -15.04 0.95 -7.49
CA ARG A 685 -14.16 2.10 -7.47
C ARG A 685 -13.02 1.95 -8.45
N LEU A 686 -13.02 2.80 -9.49
CA LEU A 686 -11.95 2.83 -10.49
C LEU A 686 -10.74 3.66 -9.99
N PRO A 687 -9.51 3.28 -10.38
CA PRO A 687 -8.31 4.09 -10.14
C PRO A 687 -8.44 5.49 -10.73
N ILE A 688 -7.87 6.49 -10.04
CA ILE A 688 -7.86 7.87 -10.50
C ILE A 688 -6.64 8.08 -11.39
N THR A 689 -6.87 8.43 -12.65
CA THR A 689 -5.77 8.75 -13.58
C THR A 689 -5.13 10.07 -13.17
N THR A 690 -3.85 10.02 -12.83
CA THR A 690 -3.12 11.18 -12.33
C THR A 690 -2.14 11.68 -13.39
N TYR A 691 -2.19 12.97 -13.67
CA TYR A 691 -1.28 13.69 -14.56
C TYR A 691 -0.46 14.71 -13.77
N THR A 692 0.85 14.76 -14.00
CA THR A 692 1.75 15.80 -13.47
C THR A 692 2.46 16.49 -14.63
N GLY A 693 2.47 17.83 -14.67
CA GLY A 693 3.08 18.55 -15.80
C GLY A 693 3.13 20.06 -15.59
N GLN A 694 3.78 20.75 -16.54
CA GLN A 694 3.76 22.20 -16.57
C GLN A 694 2.35 22.74 -16.83
N PHE A 695 2.06 23.93 -16.26
CA PHE A 695 0.80 24.60 -16.45
C PHE A 695 0.55 24.88 -17.95
N ALA A 696 -0.45 24.25 -18.53
CA ALA A 696 -0.78 24.34 -19.96
C ALA A 696 -2.28 24.64 -20.15
N PRO A 697 -2.66 25.87 -20.59
CA PRO A 697 -4.06 26.23 -20.80
C PRO A 697 -4.80 25.33 -21.80
N GLY A 698 -4.08 24.80 -22.81
CA GLY A 698 -4.63 23.85 -23.77
C GLY A 698 -5.08 22.55 -23.14
N THR A 699 -4.26 21.96 -22.27
CA THR A 699 -4.56 20.76 -21.50
C THR A 699 -5.75 20.96 -20.57
N ILE A 700 -5.79 22.10 -19.88
CA ILE A 700 -6.90 22.48 -18.98
C ILE A 700 -8.21 22.57 -19.78
N ARG A 701 -8.20 23.25 -20.92
CA ARG A 701 -9.39 23.36 -21.77
C ARG A 701 -9.92 22.00 -22.21
N ARG A 702 -9.04 21.12 -22.67
CA ARG A 702 -9.43 19.76 -23.10
C ARG A 702 -9.97 18.91 -21.96
N ALA A 703 -9.30 18.91 -20.78
CA ALA A 703 -9.73 18.18 -19.61
C ALA A 703 -11.14 18.58 -19.16
N ILE A 704 -11.41 19.89 -19.12
CA ILE A 704 -12.71 20.42 -18.74
C ILE A 704 -13.76 20.12 -19.83
N THR A 705 -13.42 20.25 -21.12
CA THR A 705 -14.33 19.89 -22.21
C THR A 705 -14.78 18.44 -22.13
N TYR A 706 -13.84 17.51 -21.84
CA TYR A 706 -14.16 16.09 -21.67
C TYR A 706 -15.14 15.88 -20.53
N GLU A 707 -14.90 16.52 -19.38
CA GLU A 707 -15.76 16.36 -18.20
C GLU A 707 -17.16 16.92 -18.43
N LEU A 708 -17.26 18.13 -19.00
CA LEU A 708 -18.54 18.77 -19.27
C LEU A 708 -19.37 18.02 -20.33
N ASN A 709 -18.74 17.46 -21.36
CA ASN A 709 -19.42 16.68 -22.39
C ASN A 709 -20.10 15.41 -21.86
N ARG A 710 -19.58 14.82 -20.80
CA ARG A 710 -20.22 13.67 -20.12
C ARG A 710 -21.18 14.07 -18.99
N GLY A 711 -21.46 15.39 -18.83
CA GLY A 711 -22.34 15.91 -17.79
C GLY A 711 -21.74 15.92 -16.38
N GLY A 712 -20.40 15.83 -16.27
CA GLY A 712 -19.66 15.90 -15.02
C GLY A 712 -19.38 17.33 -14.56
N GLN A 713 -18.74 17.46 -13.39
CA GLN A 713 -18.34 18.72 -12.77
C GLN A 713 -16.82 18.74 -12.52
N VAL A 714 -16.24 19.93 -12.47
CA VAL A 714 -14.79 20.13 -12.35
C VAL A 714 -14.45 20.92 -11.10
N TYR A 715 -13.47 20.43 -10.34
CA TYR A 715 -12.73 21.21 -9.36
C TYR A 715 -11.51 21.86 -10.01
N PHE A 716 -11.39 23.18 -9.92
CA PHE A 716 -10.16 23.90 -10.28
C PHE A 716 -9.56 24.55 -9.04
N LEU A 717 -8.37 24.10 -8.63
CA LEU A 717 -7.73 24.56 -7.42
C LEU A 717 -6.58 25.51 -7.70
N SER A 718 -6.54 26.59 -6.94
CA SER A 718 -5.42 27.54 -6.89
C SER A 718 -4.83 27.61 -5.50
N GLY A 719 -3.51 27.50 -5.37
CA GLY A 719 -2.80 27.74 -4.10
C GLY A 719 -2.95 29.17 -3.58
N LYS A 720 -3.23 30.15 -4.50
CA LYS A 720 -3.24 31.58 -4.17
C LYS A 720 -4.58 32.24 -4.52
N ILE A 721 -5.25 32.82 -3.51
CA ILE A 721 -6.52 33.53 -3.68
C ILE A 721 -6.40 34.65 -4.73
N ALA A 722 -5.25 35.34 -4.76
CA ALA A 722 -4.99 36.45 -5.69
C ALA A 722 -5.07 36.07 -7.18
N ARG A 723 -4.86 34.79 -7.53
CA ARG A 723 -4.93 34.27 -8.90
C ARG A 723 -6.33 33.81 -9.32
N ILE A 724 -7.26 33.64 -8.39
CA ILE A 724 -8.62 33.18 -8.70
C ILE A 724 -9.31 34.04 -9.76
N PRO A 725 -9.25 35.40 -9.71
CA PRO A 725 -9.88 36.23 -10.75
C PRO A 725 -9.27 36.03 -12.13
N GLU A 726 -7.99 35.72 -12.25
CA GLU A 726 -7.30 35.41 -13.50
C GLU A 726 -7.85 34.10 -14.11
N TYR A 727 -7.95 33.04 -13.27
CA TYR A 727 -8.51 31.77 -13.72
C TYR A 727 -9.97 31.85 -14.06
N MET A 728 -10.76 32.60 -13.32
CA MET A 728 -12.17 32.86 -13.64
C MET A 728 -12.31 33.43 -15.04
N LYS A 729 -11.55 34.49 -15.38
CA LYS A 729 -11.55 35.10 -16.72
C LYS A 729 -11.11 34.13 -17.82
N MET A 730 -10.07 33.34 -17.57
CA MET A 730 -9.59 32.34 -18.51
C MET A 730 -10.66 31.26 -18.78
N LEU A 731 -11.28 30.74 -17.72
CA LEU A 731 -12.29 29.69 -17.84
C LEU A 731 -13.59 30.19 -18.46
N GLU A 732 -14.03 31.42 -18.16
CA GLU A 732 -15.19 32.08 -18.78
C GLU A 732 -14.95 32.29 -20.27
N ALA A 733 -13.73 32.62 -20.69
CA ALA A 733 -13.37 32.73 -22.09
C ALA A 733 -13.34 31.37 -22.83
N PHE A 734 -12.98 30.30 -22.13
CA PHE A 734 -12.95 28.95 -22.70
C PHE A 734 -14.34 28.29 -22.75
N PHE A 735 -15.18 28.57 -21.77
CA PHE A 735 -16.47 27.93 -21.55
C PHE A 735 -17.58 28.96 -21.23
N PRO A 736 -18.00 29.77 -22.22
CA PRO A 736 -18.99 30.85 -22.00
C PRO A 736 -20.38 30.35 -21.56
N ASP A 737 -20.72 29.10 -21.86
CA ASP A 737 -22.01 28.50 -21.52
C ASP A 737 -21.98 27.76 -20.17
N ALA A 738 -20.81 27.57 -19.54
CA ALA A 738 -20.66 26.87 -18.27
C ALA A 738 -20.91 27.79 -17.05
N VAL A 739 -21.55 27.26 -16.04
CA VAL A 739 -21.73 27.97 -14.76
C VAL A 739 -20.46 27.83 -13.90
N ILE A 740 -19.70 28.92 -13.82
CA ILE A 740 -18.42 28.97 -13.11
C ILE A 740 -18.56 29.83 -11.84
N LYS A 741 -18.19 29.32 -10.68
CA LYS A 741 -18.15 30.09 -9.44
C LYS A 741 -16.85 29.87 -8.66
N SER A 742 -16.54 30.84 -7.78
CA SER A 742 -15.36 30.74 -6.90
C SER A 742 -15.74 30.43 -5.45
N ALA A 743 -14.81 29.74 -4.73
CA ALA A 743 -14.95 29.42 -3.31
C ALA A 743 -13.59 29.53 -2.59
N HIS A 744 -13.43 30.47 -1.66
CA HIS A 744 -12.16 30.68 -0.91
C HIS A 744 -12.39 31.22 0.49
N GLY A 745 -11.40 31.09 1.38
CA GLY A 745 -11.51 31.39 2.80
C GLY A 745 -11.75 32.87 3.17
N GLN A 746 -11.58 33.80 2.23
CA GLN A 746 -11.91 35.24 2.46
C GLN A 746 -13.36 35.57 2.14
N MET A 747 -14.14 34.64 1.58
CA MET A 747 -15.58 34.83 1.38
C MET A 747 -16.32 34.78 2.71
N GLY A 748 -17.45 35.49 2.80
CA GLY A 748 -18.32 35.34 3.96
C GLY A 748 -18.83 33.89 4.10
N GLU A 749 -18.79 33.34 5.31
CA GLU A 749 -19.15 31.93 5.57
C GLU A 749 -20.47 31.51 4.93
N LYS A 750 -21.53 32.35 4.99
CA LYS A 750 -22.84 32.05 4.38
C LYS A 750 -22.77 31.94 2.86
N GLN A 751 -21.99 32.79 2.21
CA GLN A 751 -21.82 32.77 0.77
C GLN A 751 -21.02 31.54 0.34
N LEU A 752 -19.95 31.21 1.06
CA LEU A 752 -19.16 30.01 0.84
C LEU A 752 -20.01 28.73 0.93
N GLU A 753 -20.77 28.59 2.02
CA GLU A 753 -21.66 27.46 2.24
C GLU A 753 -22.75 27.36 1.13
N ALA A 754 -23.35 28.48 0.72
CA ALA A 754 -24.32 28.50 -0.37
C ALA A 754 -23.71 28.04 -1.70
N THR A 755 -22.52 28.54 -2.04
CA THR A 755 -21.81 28.13 -3.27
C THR A 755 -21.46 26.62 -3.25
N MET A 756 -21.03 26.11 -2.11
CA MET A 756 -20.72 24.69 -1.98
C MET A 756 -21.96 23.79 -2.11
N LEU A 757 -23.10 24.23 -1.57
CA LEU A 757 -24.38 23.53 -1.74
C LEU A 757 -24.90 23.56 -3.18
N GLU A 758 -24.72 24.67 -3.89
CA GLU A 758 -25.08 24.77 -5.30
C GLU A 758 -24.20 23.85 -6.16
N PHE A 759 -22.91 23.75 -5.87
CA PHE A 759 -22.01 22.82 -6.53
C PHE A 759 -22.39 21.36 -6.23
N TYR A 760 -22.66 21.03 -4.99
CA TYR A 760 -23.15 19.71 -4.58
C TYR A 760 -24.46 19.34 -5.28
N GLY A 761 -25.36 20.31 -5.44
CA GLY A 761 -26.63 20.15 -6.16
C GLY A 761 -26.52 20.10 -7.69
N GLY A 762 -25.32 20.17 -8.26
CA GLY A 762 -25.09 20.11 -9.72
C GLY A 762 -25.50 21.39 -10.47
N LYS A 763 -25.59 22.55 -9.80
CA LYS A 763 -25.95 23.87 -10.40
C LYS A 763 -24.72 24.66 -10.86
N ILE A 764 -23.53 24.19 -10.53
CA ILE A 764 -22.24 24.79 -10.91
C ILE A 764 -21.45 23.74 -11.65
N ASP A 765 -20.94 24.04 -12.84
CA ASP A 765 -20.17 23.12 -13.65
C ASP A 765 -18.69 23.11 -13.26
N ILE A 766 -18.11 24.30 -13.00
CA ILE A 766 -16.71 24.47 -12.63
C ILE A 766 -16.61 25.27 -11.34
N LEU A 767 -16.00 24.69 -10.30
CA LEU A 767 -15.74 25.37 -9.04
C LEU A 767 -14.26 25.74 -8.93
N VAL A 768 -13.95 27.05 -8.98
CA VAL A 768 -12.60 27.57 -8.76
C VAL A 768 -12.40 27.82 -7.27
N ALA A 769 -11.53 27.04 -6.62
CA ALA A 769 -11.42 27.08 -5.17
C ALA A 769 -9.96 27.08 -4.68
N THR A 770 -9.76 27.38 -3.41
CA THR A 770 -8.51 27.08 -2.70
C THR A 770 -8.59 25.68 -2.07
N THR A 771 -7.59 25.30 -1.29
CA THR A 771 -7.55 24.02 -0.53
C THR A 771 -8.73 23.82 0.43
N ILE A 772 -9.67 24.76 0.51
CA ILE A 772 -10.87 24.66 1.38
C ILE A 772 -11.75 23.44 1.04
N ILE A 773 -11.67 22.91 -0.19
CA ILE A 773 -12.36 21.69 -0.61
C ILE A 773 -11.76 20.41 -0.04
N GLU A 774 -10.63 20.48 0.65
CA GLU A 774 -10.03 19.38 1.37
C GLU A 774 -10.96 18.79 2.46
N SER A 775 -12.02 19.49 2.82
CA SER A 775 -13.00 19.14 3.85
C SER A 775 -14.10 18.17 3.37
N GLY A 776 -13.76 16.91 3.10
CA GLY A 776 -14.66 15.74 3.15
C GLY A 776 -15.92 15.67 2.25
N LEU A 777 -16.22 16.68 1.42
CA LEU A 777 -17.40 16.70 0.58
C LEU A 777 -17.40 15.61 -0.50
N ASP A 778 -18.49 14.86 -0.56
CA ASP A 778 -18.76 13.89 -1.61
C ASP A 778 -19.66 14.49 -2.69
N VAL A 779 -19.07 14.85 -3.83
CA VAL A 779 -19.78 15.37 -5.00
C VAL A 779 -19.72 14.31 -6.12
N GLY A 780 -20.80 13.56 -6.27
CA GLY A 780 -20.82 12.38 -7.13
C GLY A 780 -20.66 12.62 -8.63
N ARG A 781 -20.75 13.88 -9.11
CA ARG A 781 -20.53 14.27 -10.50
C ARG A 781 -19.15 14.90 -10.74
N ALA A 782 -18.39 15.20 -9.69
CA ALA A 782 -17.06 15.80 -9.81
C ALA A 782 -16.03 14.70 -10.04
N ASN A 783 -15.70 14.41 -11.28
CA ASN A 783 -14.74 13.36 -11.64
C ASN A 783 -13.43 13.93 -12.19
N THR A 784 -13.30 15.26 -12.32
CA THR A 784 -12.04 15.91 -12.72
C THR A 784 -11.63 16.96 -11.69
N ILE A 785 -10.37 16.90 -11.26
CA ILE A 785 -9.73 17.90 -10.40
C ILE A 785 -8.46 18.41 -11.07
N ILE A 786 -8.33 19.74 -11.12
CA ILE A 786 -7.20 20.45 -11.69
C ILE A 786 -6.57 21.28 -10.57
N ILE A 787 -5.28 21.13 -10.35
CA ILE A 787 -4.55 21.76 -9.25
C ILE A 787 -3.37 22.54 -9.85
N ASP A 788 -3.37 23.84 -9.66
CA ASP A 788 -2.24 24.69 -10.01
C ASP A 788 -1.35 24.96 -8.80
N ASN A 789 -0.06 25.15 -9.02
CA ASN A 789 0.97 25.27 -7.98
C ASN A 789 1.06 24.03 -7.07
N ALA A 790 1.05 22.85 -7.68
CA ALA A 790 1.12 21.58 -6.95
C ALA A 790 2.43 21.41 -6.18
N GLU A 791 3.50 22.09 -6.56
CA GLU A 791 4.80 22.11 -5.87
C GLU A 791 4.72 22.67 -4.43
N GLU A 792 3.72 23.50 -4.14
CA GLU A 792 3.51 24.07 -2.80
C GLU A 792 2.82 23.08 -1.85
N LEU A 793 2.31 21.94 -2.37
CA LEU A 793 1.54 20.96 -1.60
C LEU A 793 2.40 19.82 -1.06
N GLY A 794 2.07 19.36 0.13
CA GLY A 794 2.63 18.12 0.68
C GLY A 794 2.04 16.87 0.00
N LEU A 795 2.76 15.73 0.04
CA LEU A 795 2.34 14.47 -0.60
C LEU A 795 0.98 13.99 -0.06
N ALA A 796 0.78 14.01 1.25
CA ALA A 796 -0.49 13.64 1.88
C ALA A 796 -1.64 14.55 1.45
N GLN A 797 -1.39 15.86 1.27
CA GLN A 797 -2.38 16.82 0.82
C GLN A 797 -2.74 16.59 -0.66
N MET A 798 -1.75 16.38 -1.52
CA MET A 798 -2.00 16.00 -2.93
C MET A 798 -2.86 14.73 -3.03
N TYR A 799 -2.58 13.74 -2.21
CA TYR A 799 -3.34 12.49 -2.18
C TYR A 799 -4.80 12.69 -1.71
N GLN A 800 -5.01 13.50 -0.67
CA GLN A 800 -6.35 13.85 -0.19
C GLN A 800 -7.16 14.56 -1.26
N LEU A 801 -6.54 15.52 -1.98
CA LEU A 801 -7.18 16.26 -3.06
C LEU A 801 -7.49 15.35 -4.23
N ARG A 802 -6.58 14.46 -4.62
CA ARG A 802 -6.82 13.42 -5.63
C ARG A 802 -8.05 12.57 -5.28
N GLY A 803 -8.17 12.18 -4.02
CA GLY A 803 -9.29 11.36 -3.52
C GLY A 803 -10.65 12.06 -3.52
N ARG A 804 -10.73 13.35 -3.88
CA ARG A 804 -12.02 14.10 -3.98
C ARG A 804 -12.81 13.75 -5.23
N VAL A 805 -12.21 13.10 -6.20
CA VAL A 805 -12.85 12.65 -7.44
C VAL A 805 -12.91 11.12 -7.51
N GLY A 806 -13.74 10.56 -8.40
CA GLY A 806 -13.80 9.12 -8.69
C GLY A 806 -14.58 8.28 -7.68
N ARG A 807 -15.88 8.54 -7.50
CA ARG A 807 -16.70 7.89 -6.46
C ARG A 807 -17.86 7.00 -6.93
N ARG A 808 -18.15 6.91 -8.22
CA ARG A 808 -19.36 6.21 -8.73
C ARG A 808 -19.09 5.27 -9.92
N GLY A 809 -17.96 4.58 -9.92
CA GLY A 809 -17.64 3.68 -11.04
C GLY A 809 -17.35 4.40 -12.36
N GLU A 810 -17.21 5.75 -12.33
CA GLU A 810 -16.81 6.55 -13.47
C GLU A 810 -15.32 6.86 -13.42
N LYS A 811 -14.70 6.93 -14.59
CA LYS A 811 -13.27 7.27 -14.69
C LYS A 811 -13.03 8.70 -14.23
N ALA A 812 -12.07 8.88 -13.32
CA ALA A 812 -11.73 10.16 -12.75
C ALA A 812 -10.29 10.58 -13.06
N PHE A 813 -10.07 11.89 -13.07
CA PHE A 813 -8.81 12.51 -13.47
C PHE A 813 -8.34 13.55 -12.46
N ALA A 814 -7.04 13.51 -12.15
CA ALA A 814 -6.38 14.48 -11.30
C ALA A 814 -5.17 15.08 -12.05
N TYR A 815 -5.19 16.39 -12.27
CA TYR A 815 -4.13 17.12 -12.92
C TYR A 815 -3.39 17.97 -11.91
N PHE A 816 -2.07 17.72 -11.75
CA PHE A 816 -1.18 18.49 -10.88
C PHE A 816 -0.23 19.30 -11.74
N PHE A 817 -0.45 20.59 -11.80
CA PHE A 817 0.38 21.51 -12.55
C PHE A 817 1.38 22.23 -11.67
N TYR A 818 2.59 22.40 -12.21
CA TYR A 818 3.70 23.10 -11.59
C TYR A 818 4.33 24.10 -12.58
N PRO A 819 5.12 25.07 -12.11
CA PRO A 819 5.88 25.96 -12.98
C PRO A 819 6.98 25.20 -13.73
N GLU A 820 7.97 25.87 -14.26
CA GLU A 820 9.06 25.23 -14.99
C GLU A 820 9.84 24.22 -14.10
N LYS A 821 10.08 23.01 -14.60
CA LYS A 821 10.73 21.91 -13.86
C LYS A 821 12.14 22.29 -13.36
N SER A 822 12.84 23.16 -14.09
CA SER A 822 14.17 23.69 -13.71
C SER A 822 14.17 24.52 -12.42
N THR A 823 13.00 24.97 -11.95
CA THR A 823 12.85 25.75 -10.72
C THR A 823 12.48 24.90 -9.50
N LEU A 824 12.26 23.60 -9.69
CA LEU A 824 11.84 22.69 -8.63
C LEU A 824 13.04 22.04 -7.94
N ASN A 825 12.98 21.92 -6.62
CA ASN A 825 13.94 21.13 -5.87
C ASN A 825 13.65 19.62 -6.00
N GLN A 826 14.62 18.75 -5.67
CA GLN A 826 14.52 17.31 -5.83
C GLN A 826 13.36 16.70 -5.02
N ASP A 827 13.14 17.13 -3.79
CA ASP A 827 12.02 16.68 -2.95
C ASP A 827 10.65 16.91 -3.58
N THR A 828 10.50 18.05 -4.25
CA THR A 828 9.25 18.38 -4.95
C THR A 828 9.06 17.48 -6.16
N ILE A 829 10.14 17.23 -6.91
CA ILE A 829 10.13 16.27 -8.02
C ILE A 829 9.75 14.88 -7.50
N ASP A 830 10.37 14.42 -6.42
CA ASP A 830 10.10 13.10 -5.84
C ASP A 830 8.65 12.97 -5.35
N ARG A 831 8.06 14.03 -4.77
CA ARG A 831 6.65 14.06 -4.38
C ARG A 831 5.69 14.01 -5.58
N LEU A 832 5.99 14.77 -6.65
CA LEU A 832 5.20 14.77 -7.88
C LEU A 832 5.31 13.43 -8.62
N ASP A 833 6.49 12.85 -8.66
CA ASP A 833 6.73 11.53 -9.24
C ASP A 833 6.04 10.43 -8.41
N ALA A 834 6.08 10.52 -7.08
CA ALA A 834 5.37 9.60 -6.20
C ALA A 834 3.86 9.64 -6.44
N ILE A 835 3.22 10.82 -6.51
CA ILE A 835 1.78 10.90 -6.74
C ILE A 835 1.37 10.43 -8.13
N SER A 836 2.22 10.60 -9.16
CA SER A 836 1.96 10.14 -10.53
C SER A 836 2.14 8.63 -10.67
N GLY A 837 3.12 8.04 -9.96
CA GLY A 837 3.39 6.60 -9.95
C GLY A 837 2.38 5.77 -9.14
N MET A 838 1.65 6.40 -8.24
CA MET A 838 0.62 5.75 -7.42
C MET A 838 -0.68 5.60 -8.19
N THR A 839 -0.78 4.60 -9.04
CA THR A 839 -2.00 4.31 -9.82
C THR A 839 -3.06 3.57 -9.00
N GLU A 840 -2.68 2.93 -7.89
CA GLU A 840 -3.57 2.12 -7.09
C GLU A 840 -4.29 2.92 -5.99
N LEU A 841 -5.49 2.46 -5.65
CA LEU A 841 -6.28 2.94 -4.51
C LEU A 841 -5.85 2.19 -3.24
N GLY A 842 -5.96 2.82 -2.05
CA GLY A 842 -5.62 2.19 -0.78
C GLY A 842 -4.24 2.55 -0.22
N SER A 843 -3.48 3.36 -0.94
CA SER A 843 -2.12 3.77 -0.52
C SER A 843 -2.07 4.86 0.55
N GLY A 844 -3.22 5.36 1.05
CA GLY A 844 -3.27 6.50 1.97
C GLY A 844 -2.50 6.28 3.28
N TYR A 845 -2.52 5.07 3.80
CA TYR A 845 -1.74 4.70 4.98
C TYR A 845 -0.23 4.70 4.70
N GLU A 846 0.19 4.12 3.57
CA GLU A 846 1.60 4.08 3.17
C GLU A 846 2.12 5.48 2.82
N ILE A 847 1.28 6.33 2.22
CA ILE A 847 1.61 7.73 1.94
C ILE A 847 1.79 8.51 3.23
N ALA A 848 0.92 8.34 4.21
CA ALA A 848 1.08 8.97 5.52
C ALA A 848 2.38 8.52 6.20
N ARG A 849 2.76 7.26 6.05
CA ARG A 849 4.03 6.71 6.51
C ARG A 849 5.22 7.31 5.73
N ARG A 850 5.13 7.36 4.39
CA ARG A 850 6.16 8.00 3.55
C ARG A 850 6.30 9.50 3.80
N ASP A 851 5.20 10.20 3.99
CA ASP A 851 5.23 11.63 4.33
C ASP A 851 5.91 11.85 5.69
N LEU A 852 5.76 10.92 6.63
CA LEU A 852 6.52 10.85 7.88
C LEU A 852 8.03 10.66 7.61
N ASP A 853 8.37 9.74 6.73
CA ASP A 853 9.76 9.43 6.40
C ASP A 853 10.43 10.57 5.61
N ILE A 854 9.73 11.21 4.66
CA ILE A 854 10.23 12.34 3.85
C ILE A 854 10.33 13.62 4.71
N ARG A 855 9.36 13.90 5.59
CA ARG A 855 9.35 15.10 6.43
C ARG A 855 10.23 15.00 7.66
N GLY A 856 10.85 13.83 7.93
CA GLY A 856 11.66 13.66 9.13
C GLY A 856 10.92 13.97 10.43
N GLY A 857 9.59 13.80 10.48
CA GLY A 857 8.77 14.12 11.65
C GLY A 857 8.58 15.63 11.94
N GLY A 858 8.96 16.53 11.04
CA GLY A 858 8.99 17.97 11.31
C GLY A 858 7.90 18.81 10.68
N GLU A 859 6.65 18.74 11.09
CA GLU A 859 5.66 19.83 11.06
C GLU A 859 4.26 19.40 11.53
N ALA A 860 4.14 18.87 12.72
CA ALA A 860 2.81 18.63 13.32
C ALA A 860 2.63 19.42 14.63
N GLY A 861 3.03 20.70 14.65
CA GLY A 861 2.88 21.55 15.81
C GLY A 861 2.46 22.98 15.45
N GLY A 862 1.24 23.14 14.93
CA GLY A 862 0.61 24.47 14.92
C GLY A 862 0.44 25.02 16.34
N THR A 863 0.88 26.25 16.56
CA THR A 863 0.62 27.16 17.70
C THR A 863 1.43 26.99 18.99
N LEU A 864 2.74 26.74 18.91
CA LEU A 864 3.67 27.25 19.95
C LEU A 864 5.05 27.41 19.30
N GLN A 865 5.13 28.38 18.37
CA GLN A 865 6.39 28.83 17.83
C GLN A 865 6.61 30.27 18.24
N HIS A 866 7.71 30.47 19.00
CA HIS A 866 8.72 31.47 18.68
C HIS A 866 10.01 31.06 19.41
N GLY A 867 10.98 30.58 18.65
CA GLY A 867 12.32 30.31 19.17
C GLY A 867 12.99 29.15 18.45
N ASN A 868 13.92 29.45 17.53
CA ASN A 868 14.91 28.58 16.89
C ASN A 868 15.22 27.27 17.62
N THR A 869 14.49 26.21 17.34
CA THR A 869 14.88 24.86 17.74
C THR A 869 15.06 24.02 16.46
N ARG A 870 16.29 23.65 16.23
CA ARG A 870 16.77 22.87 15.06
C ARG A 870 16.05 21.53 14.95
N ASN A 871 15.63 21.17 13.76
CA ASN A 871 14.83 19.94 13.43
C ASN A 871 15.50 18.64 13.88
N SER A 872 16.82 18.57 14.00
CA SER A 872 17.56 17.39 14.50
C SER A 872 17.20 16.95 15.94
N SER A 873 16.60 17.83 16.72
CA SER A 873 16.15 17.53 18.09
C SER A 873 14.84 16.73 18.14
N TYR A 874 14.09 16.65 17.03
CA TYR A 874 12.74 16.08 17.02
C TYR A 874 12.79 14.53 17.01
N ASN A 875 13.58 13.92 16.16
CA ASN A 875 13.75 12.46 16.12
C ASN A 875 14.32 11.91 17.45
N ILE A 876 15.27 12.64 18.05
CA ILE A 876 15.84 12.28 19.35
C ILE A 876 14.80 12.43 20.46
N PHE A 877 13.96 13.45 20.41
CA PHE A 877 12.86 13.61 21.36
C PHE A 877 11.91 12.41 21.35
N TYR A 878 11.51 11.92 20.17
CA TYR A 878 10.62 10.78 20.07
C TYR A 878 11.26 9.46 20.52
N MET A 879 12.53 9.23 20.17
CA MET A 879 13.27 8.08 20.70
C MET A 879 13.35 8.09 22.24
N MET A 880 13.56 9.26 22.84
CA MET A 880 13.59 9.44 24.29
C MET A 880 12.21 9.25 24.90
N LEU A 881 11.17 9.76 24.26
CA LEU A 881 9.78 9.58 24.68
C LEU A 881 9.40 8.09 24.68
N GLU A 882 9.80 7.35 23.67
CA GLU A 882 9.55 5.90 23.56
C GLU A 882 10.25 5.12 24.69
N LYS A 883 11.54 5.38 24.88
CA LYS A 883 12.30 4.78 25.99
C LYS A 883 11.62 5.03 27.35
N GLU A 884 11.16 6.23 27.58
CA GLU A 884 10.51 6.60 28.82
C GLU A 884 9.12 5.96 28.97
N LEU A 885 8.35 5.86 27.90
CA LEU A 885 7.06 5.14 27.89
C LEU A 885 7.23 3.64 28.18
N ASP A 886 8.23 2.98 27.59
CA ASP A 886 8.52 1.57 27.83
C ASP A 886 8.98 1.36 29.28
N ARG A 887 9.77 2.27 29.84
CA ARG A 887 10.16 2.26 31.27
C ARG A 887 8.95 2.39 32.19
N LEU A 888 8.03 3.31 31.90
CA LEU A 888 6.82 3.54 32.70
C LEU A 888 5.81 2.38 32.60
N ARG A 889 5.85 1.61 31.50
CA ARG A 889 5.04 0.39 31.30
C ARG A 889 5.61 -0.83 32.03
N GLY A 890 6.74 -0.69 32.69
CA GLY A 890 7.41 -1.83 33.32
C GLY A 890 8.00 -2.84 32.35
N LYS A 891 8.19 -2.43 31.08
CA LYS A 891 9.04 -3.17 30.15
C LYS A 891 10.49 -2.81 30.46
N ASP A 892 10.99 -3.34 31.60
CA ASP A 892 12.41 -3.21 31.91
C ASP A 892 13.23 -3.79 30.74
N GLU A 893 14.18 -3.00 30.24
CA GLU A 893 15.18 -3.52 29.31
C GLU A 893 15.82 -4.74 29.98
N THR A 894 15.58 -5.93 29.42
CA THR A 894 16.29 -7.13 29.85
C THR A 894 17.80 -6.80 29.80
N PRO A 895 18.54 -6.91 30.90
CA PRO A 895 19.95 -6.53 30.92
C PRO A 895 20.69 -7.30 29.82
N LYS A 896 21.35 -6.56 28.92
CA LYS A 896 22.12 -7.19 27.83
C LYS A 896 23.37 -7.82 28.43
N PRO A 897 23.72 -9.05 28.03
CA PRO A 897 24.95 -9.70 28.50
C PRO A 897 26.18 -8.86 28.16
N GLU A 898 27.13 -8.80 29.10
CA GLU A 898 28.45 -8.27 28.82
C GLU A 898 29.22 -9.27 27.95
N ILE A 899 29.75 -8.80 26.82
CA ILE A 899 30.49 -9.64 25.87
C ILE A 899 31.93 -9.19 25.85
N ILE A 900 32.83 -10.10 26.30
CA ILE A 900 34.28 -9.90 26.33
C ILE A 900 34.90 -10.85 25.29
N SER A 901 35.41 -10.30 24.18
CA SER A 901 36.00 -11.09 23.10
C SER A 901 37.43 -10.61 22.80
N ASP A 902 38.35 -11.57 22.68
CA ASP A 902 39.71 -11.38 22.14
C ASP A 902 39.74 -11.62 20.62
N ARG A 903 38.60 -12.02 20.03
CA ARG A 903 38.43 -12.26 18.62
C ARG A 903 37.66 -11.07 18.02
N GLY A 904 38.34 -10.30 17.18
CA GLY A 904 37.64 -9.50 16.23
C GLY A 904 37.05 -10.36 15.14
N GLY A 905 36.22 -9.81 14.30
CA GLY A 905 35.55 -10.53 13.24
C GLY A 905 34.06 -10.19 13.22
N GLU A 906 33.67 -9.10 13.88
CA GLU A 906 32.33 -8.53 13.81
C GLU A 906 32.18 -7.70 12.53
N PHE A 907 32.44 -8.28 11.36
CA PHE A 907 32.34 -7.55 10.11
C PHE A 907 31.79 -8.41 8.96
N ILE A 908 31.22 -7.75 7.99
CA ILE A 908 30.77 -8.35 6.73
C ILE A 908 31.83 -8.06 5.68
N PRO A 909 32.59 -9.08 5.21
CA PRO A 909 33.69 -8.85 4.28
C PRO A 909 33.26 -8.18 2.98
N ALA A 910 34.04 -7.24 2.48
CA ALA A 910 33.73 -6.56 1.21
C ALA A 910 33.75 -7.48 -0.01
N HIS A 911 34.49 -8.61 0.04
CA HIS A 911 34.45 -9.62 -1.02
C HIS A 911 33.13 -10.41 -1.02
N TYR A 912 32.43 -10.50 0.12
CA TYR A 912 31.11 -11.13 0.21
C TYR A 912 29.99 -10.17 -0.20
N ILE A 913 30.04 -8.93 0.31
CA ILE A 913 29.09 -7.87 -0.05
C ILE A 913 29.88 -6.59 -0.32
N PRO A 914 30.15 -6.26 -1.61
CA PRO A 914 30.99 -5.10 -1.97
C PRO A 914 30.34 -3.74 -1.64
N GLN A 915 29.00 -3.64 -1.65
CA GLN A 915 28.27 -2.40 -1.52
C GLN A 915 28.13 -1.98 -0.05
N ASP A 916 28.67 -0.81 0.32
CA ASP A 916 28.65 -0.27 1.68
C ASP A 916 27.24 -0.04 2.23
N ASP A 917 26.32 0.45 1.40
CA ASP A 917 24.94 0.70 1.76
C ASP A 917 24.17 -0.58 2.11
N VAL A 918 24.43 -1.66 1.35
CA VAL A 918 23.84 -2.99 1.59
C VAL A 918 24.42 -3.59 2.87
N ARG A 919 25.75 -3.50 3.07
CA ARG A 919 26.40 -3.95 4.31
C ARG A 919 25.82 -3.24 5.53
N LEU A 920 25.69 -1.91 5.48
CA LEU A 920 25.14 -1.13 6.58
C LEU A 920 23.70 -1.49 6.91
N THR A 921 22.88 -1.73 5.89
CA THR A 921 21.48 -2.18 6.07
C THR A 921 21.43 -3.54 6.78
N LEU A 922 22.25 -4.49 6.36
CA LEU A 922 22.32 -5.82 6.99
C LEU A 922 22.86 -5.74 8.44
N TYR A 923 23.88 -4.93 8.69
CA TYR A 923 24.34 -4.67 10.05
C TYR A 923 23.20 -4.20 10.95
N ARG A 924 22.44 -3.18 10.51
CA ARG A 924 21.30 -2.65 11.28
C ARG A 924 20.22 -3.69 11.53
N ARG A 925 19.88 -4.50 10.52
CA ARG A 925 18.90 -5.57 10.68
C ARG A 925 19.36 -6.65 11.67
N ILE A 926 20.63 -7.04 11.61
CA ILE A 926 21.22 -8.00 12.55
C ILE A 926 21.22 -7.46 13.99
N ILE A 927 21.57 -6.17 14.17
CA ILE A 927 21.64 -5.52 15.47
C ILE A 927 20.26 -5.31 16.09
N ASN A 928 19.26 -4.95 15.26
CA ASN A 928 17.91 -4.62 15.71
C ASN A 928 16.94 -5.81 15.68
N ALA A 929 17.41 -7.02 15.35
CA ALA A 929 16.57 -8.20 15.32
C ALA A 929 15.81 -8.39 16.63
N VAL A 930 14.47 -8.59 16.55
CA VAL A 930 13.57 -8.67 17.70
C VAL A 930 13.42 -10.12 18.21
N GLY A 931 13.75 -11.11 17.37
CA GLY A 931 13.65 -12.53 17.65
C GLY A 931 14.70 -13.38 16.95
N LEU A 932 14.92 -14.60 17.46
CA LEU A 932 15.81 -15.58 16.85
C LEU A 932 15.32 -16.02 15.46
N ASP A 933 13.99 -16.03 15.25
CA ASP A 933 13.41 -16.38 13.94
C ASP A 933 13.78 -15.35 12.85
N GLU A 934 13.94 -14.11 13.23
CA GLU A 934 14.36 -13.04 12.33
C GLU A 934 15.84 -13.18 11.95
N LEU A 935 16.71 -13.55 12.91
CA LEU A 935 18.12 -13.85 12.62
C LEU A 935 18.26 -15.08 11.70
N ASP A 936 17.49 -16.14 11.94
CA ASP A 936 17.46 -17.31 11.08
C ASP A 936 16.95 -16.97 9.66
N ALA A 937 15.98 -16.05 9.56
CA ALA A 937 15.47 -15.56 8.28
C ALA A 937 16.53 -14.71 7.55
N LEU A 938 17.26 -13.86 8.28
CA LEU A 938 18.36 -13.06 7.74
C LEU A 938 19.51 -13.94 7.24
N GLU A 939 19.90 -14.99 7.97
CA GLU A 939 20.91 -15.94 7.50
C GLU A 939 20.47 -16.62 6.20
N ARG A 940 19.21 -17.08 6.12
CA ARG A 940 18.67 -17.67 4.88
C ARG A 940 18.65 -16.67 3.73
N GLU A 941 18.22 -15.42 3.99
CA GLU A 941 18.23 -14.35 2.99
C GLU A 941 19.65 -14.03 2.52
N MET A 942 20.61 -13.90 3.43
CA MET A 942 22.02 -13.66 3.06
C MET A 942 22.60 -14.79 2.24
N SER A 943 22.31 -16.05 2.61
CA SER A 943 22.74 -17.21 1.85
C SER A 943 22.12 -17.25 0.46
N ASP A 944 20.83 -16.90 0.32
CA ASP A 944 20.11 -16.88 -0.93
C ASP A 944 20.58 -15.74 -1.86
N ARG A 945 20.89 -14.56 -1.31
CA ARG A 945 21.22 -13.35 -2.08
C ARG A 945 22.70 -13.20 -2.44
N PHE A 946 23.57 -13.74 -1.61
CA PHE A 946 25.03 -13.52 -1.71
C PHE A 946 25.83 -14.84 -1.71
N GLY A 947 25.16 -15.98 -1.68
CA GLY A 947 25.78 -17.29 -1.63
C GLY A 947 26.21 -17.71 -0.22
N LYS A 948 27.13 -18.69 -0.14
CA LYS A 948 27.57 -19.31 1.13
C LYS A 948 28.09 -18.27 2.12
N ILE A 949 27.46 -18.22 3.30
CA ILE A 949 27.79 -17.25 4.35
C ILE A 949 29.20 -17.48 4.89
N PRO A 950 30.10 -16.49 4.87
CA PRO A 950 31.44 -16.54 5.47
C PRO A 950 31.39 -16.77 6.97
N GLY A 951 32.49 -17.31 7.51
CA GLY A 951 32.61 -17.60 8.94
C GLY A 951 32.50 -16.36 9.82
N GLU A 952 33.00 -15.22 9.35
CA GLU A 952 32.97 -13.91 10.01
C GLU A 952 31.51 -13.43 10.19
N VAL A 953 30.70 -13.60 9.16
CA VAL A 953 29.27 -13.21 9.18
C VAL A 953 28.47 -14.12 10.11
N LYS A 954 28.72 -15.42 10.09
CA LYS A 954 28.11 -16.36 11.07
C LYS A 954 28.47 -16.01 12.50
N TYR A 955 29.72 -15.62 12.71
CA TYR A 955 30.19 -15.17 14.02
C TYR A 955 29.46 -13.88 14.46
N LEU A 956 29.32 -12.91 13.57
CA LEU A 956 28.57 -11.68 13.82
C LEU A 956 27.11 -11.95 14.20
N VAL A 957 26.41 -12.81 13.46
CA VAL A 957 25.02 -13.18 13.75
C VAL A 957 24.91 -13.89 15.10
N ALA A 958 25.81 -14.83 15.38
CA ALA A 958 25.83 -15.55 16.64
C ALA A 958 26.10 -14.63 17.84
N LEU A 959 27.00 -13.66 17.68
CA LEU A 959 27.30 -12.66 18.72
C LEU A 959 26.09 -11.76 18.97
N SER A 960 25.43 -11.32 17.91
CA SER A 960 24.21 -10.51 18.00
C SER A 960 23.06 -11.28 18.66
N ALA A 961 22.92 -12.58 18.37
CA ALA A 961 21.94 -13.43 19.03
C ALA A 961 22.16 -13.49 20.55
N VAL A 962 23.41 -13.67 20.99
CA VAL A 962 23.74 -13.69 22.43
C VAL A 962 23.55 -12.32 23.08
N ARG A 963 23.98 -11.25 22.42
CA ARG A 963 23.85 -9.85 22.90
C ARG A 963 22.40 -9.42 23.05
N ASN A 964 21.53 -9.72 22.06
CA ASN A 964 20.16 -9.23 22.05
C ASN A 964 19.21 -10.11 22.88
N PHE A 965 19.46 -11.39 22.93
CA PHE A 965 18.50 -12.35 23.54
C PHE A 965 19.03 -13.08 24.76
N GLY A 966 20.36 -13.08 24.98
CA GLY A 966 20.97 -13.85 26.08
C GLY A 966 20.42 -13.45 27.45
N GLY A 967 20.21 -12.18 27.71
CA GLY A 967 19.67 -11.69 28.97
C GLY A 967 18.29 -12.23 29.31
N ARG A 968 17.44 -12.50 28.34
CA ARG A 968 16.12 -13.14 28.53
C ARG A 968 16.21 -14.54 29.09
N TYR A 969 17.36 -15.19 28.91
CA TYR A 969 17.64 -16.54 29.36
C TYR A 969 18.65 -16.55 30.51
N GLY A 970 18.80 -15.41 31.21
CA GLY A 970 19.65 -15.28 32.37
C GLY A 970 21.16 -15.25 32.09
N ILE A 971 21.58 -15.05 30.85
CA ILE A 971 23.01 -14.88 30.51
C ILE A 971 23.41 -13.46 30.90
N HIS A 972 24.44 -13.34 31.75
CA HIS A 972 24.95 -12.06 32.22
C HIS A 972 26.27 -11.67 31.54
N GLU A 973 27.10 -12.65 31.21
CA GLU A 973 28.42 -12.46 30.63
C GLU A 973 28.75 -13.58 29.65
N ALA A 974 29.37 -13.22 28.52
CA ALA A 974 29.93 -14.17 27.57
C ALA A 974 31.39 -13.78 27.29
N GLU A 975 32.34 -14.55 27.77
CA GLU A 975 33.79 -14.36 27.55
C GLU A 975 34.26 -15.30 26.45
N ILE A 976 34.84 -14.74 25.37
CA ILE A 976 35.30 -15.46 24.19
C ILE A 976 36.80 -15.26 24.07
N ARG A 977 37.63 -16.28 24.44
CA ARG A 977 39.09 -16.19 24.35
C ARG A 977 39.71 -17.47 23.81
N LYS A 978 40.61 -17.34 22.82
CA LYS A 978 41.37 -18.44 22.21
C LYS A 978 40.51 -19.65 21.81
N GLY A 979 39.28 -19.39 21.31
CA GLY A 979 38.32 -20.40 20.87
C GLY A 979 37.55 -21.08 22.00
N LEU A 980 37.74 -20.68 23.26
CA LEU A 980 36.89 -21.05 24.39
C LEU A 980 35.83 -19.98 24.63
N VAL A 981 34.58 -20.42 24.72
CA VAL A 981 33.44 -19.57 25.08
C VAL A 981 33.05 -19.93 26.52
N ARG A 982 33.13 -18.99 27.44
CA ARG A 982 32.65 -19.12 28.80
C ARG A 982 31.36 -18.27 28.94
N VAL A 983 30.27 -18.92 29.31
CA VAL A 983 28.97 -18.25 29.50
C VAL A 983 28.59 -18.33 30.97
N LYS A 984 28.45 -17.16 31.63
CA LYS A 984 27.90 -17.03 32.97
C LYS A 984 26.42 -16.76 32.92
N TYR A 985 25.61 -17.52 33.63
CA TYR A 985 24.17 -17.40 33.61
C TYR A 985 23.51 -17.74 34.95
N SER A 986 22.30 -17.23 35.18
CA SER A 986 21.57 -17.32 36.46
C SER A 986 20.65 -18.54 36.58
N GLY A 987 21.07 -19.73 36.18
CA GLY A 987 20.40 -21.02 36.47
C GLY A 987 19.13 -21.33 35.65
N ASN A 988 18.67 -20.50 34.77
CA ASN A 988 17.57 -20.80 33.85
C ASN A 988 18.06 -21.75 32.75
N ASP A 989 17.21 -22.66 32.27
CA ASP A 989 17.62 -23.51 31.15
C ASP A 989 17.73 -22.67 29.85
N ILE A 990 18.92 -22.68 29.23
CA ILE A 990 19.18 -21.96 28.00
C ILE A 990 18.61 -22.79 26.84
N PRO A 991 17.70 -22.25 25.99
CA PRO A 991 17.12 -22.96 24.87
C PRO A 991 18.19 -23.52 23.91
N GLN A 992 17.91 -24.70 23.31
CA GLN A 992 18.85 -25.37 22.41
C GLN A 992 19.26 -24.47 21.20
N ARG A 993 18.36 -23.62 20.72
CA ARG A 993 18.68 -22.66 19.64
C ARG A 993 19.75 -21.65 20.09
N VAL A 994 19.63 -21.09 21.30
CA VAL A 994 20.62 -20.16 21.85
C VAL A 994 21.95 -20.88 22.07
N LYS A 995 21.93 -22.13 22.58
CA LYS A 995 23.13 -22.98 22.70
C LYS A 995 23.81 -23.21 21.34
N THR A 996 23.04 -23.29 20.25
CA THR A 996 23.60 -23.44 18.89
C THR A 996 24.35 -22.16 18.46
N TYR A 997 23.80 -20.97 18.68
CA TYR A 997 24.51 -19.72 18.43
C TYR A 997 25.76 -19.56 19.28
N ILE A 998 25.68 -19.91 20.60
CA ILE A 998 26.85 -19.90 21.50
C ILE A 998 27.96 -20.82 20.97
N LYS A 999 27.62 -22.01 20.47
CA LYS A 999 28.60 -22.96 19.90
C LYS A 999 29.28 -22.40 18.63
N SER A 1000 28.61 -21.55 17.89
CA SER A 1000 29.19 -20.91 16.69
C SER A 1000 30.25 -19.86 17.03
N LEU A 1001 30.30 -19.37 18.27
CA LEU A 1001 31.29 -18.39 18.73
C LEU A 1001 32.66 -18.98 19.03
N GLY A 1002 32.75 -20.29 19.27
CA GLY A 1002 34.03 -20.96 19.56
C GLY A 1002 33.98 -22.46 19.53
N ARG A 1003 35.18 -23.11 19.50
CA ARG A 1003 35.31 -24.57 19.39
C ARG A 1003 34.88 -25.30 20.64
N ASN A 1004 35.07 -24.70 21.81
CA ASN A 1004 34.73 -25.26 23.11
C ASN A 1004 33.84 -24.29 23.90
N VAL A 1005 32.74 -24.77 24.49
CA VAL A 1005 31.81 -23.95 25.27
C VAL A 1005 31.78 -24.47 26.72
N LYS A 1006 31.95 -23.56 27.66
CA LYS A 1006 31.84 -23.83 29.10
C LYS A 1006 30.71 -22.97 29.68
N TYR A 1007 29.68 -23.60 30.19
CA TYR A 1007 28.61 -22.95 30.92
C TYR A 1007 28.97 -22.88 32.40
N VAL A 1008 28.89 -21.70 33.00
CA VAL A 1008 29.17 -21.46 34.43
C VAL A 1008 27.91 -20.88 35.05
N ILE A 1009 27.31 -21.59 35.99
CA ILE A 1009 26.17 -21.07 36.74
C ILE A 1009 26.70 -20.02 37.73
N ASP A 1010 26.22 -18.79 37.55
CA ASP A 1010 26.56 -17.72 38.48
C ASP A 1010 25.59 -17.79 39.68
N THR A 1011 26.07 -18.14 40.80
CA THR A 1011 25.32 -18.16 42.07
C THR A 1011 25.35 -16.78 42.70
N VAL A 1012 24.99 -15.75 41.97
CA VAL A 1012 24.79 -14.41 42.53
C VAL A 1012 23.54 -14.49 43.42
N LYS A 1013 23.76 -14.37 44.71
CA LYS A 1013 22.74 -14.23 45.76
C LYS A 1013 21.98 -12.90 45.63
#